data_f50b4b3976a5ab2c6be2ad21ab86f890
#
_entry.id   f50b4b3976a5ab2c6be2ad21ab86f890
#
_cell.length_a   1.000
_cell.length_b   1.000
_cell.length_c   1.000
_cell.angle_alpha   90.00
_cell.angle_beta   90.00
_cell.angle_gamma   90.00
#
_symmetry.space_group_name_H-M   'P 1'
#
loop_
_entity.id
_entity.type
_entity.pdbx_description
1 polymer ?
#
loop_
_entity_poly.entity_id
_entity_poly.type
_entity_poly.pdbx_seq_one_letter_code
_entity_poly.pdbx_strand_id
1 'polypeptide(L)'
;MGKKKSPGLDNINVLMADRIHKKCPAILTGIFNKCLELGIFPTQWKKAKLILLNKPGKDPELVNSYRPICLLSVLSKILDKLLTQRITFLLKSKGLLHRNQHGFRNGKSCETANFELKRSIHKAMMHKFKVCLISLDVAGAFDNVWRQSILEQLILADCPQNIFDLVKDYFKDRSVLFELGQKQWTFEAQRGVPQGSCSGPLFWNLVASTALGLVLPSGCQIQAFADDLIIVVRGESKEILTSRCNEAISRIVDWGSSHKLHFNASKTICMPLSFGGRLQRNEPLQILLQGQPVIFQDQLVYLGVTWDSALTFTPHFKKVRQKVDSLTYKITNVAEKFYWWNNKLFKKIYSGAIEPFMLFGHGARGHKLHLKTVDRFLNGIQRRPLIKITRAFRTTSTAALQVIAGLLPLSLKAVESKDIETRIDIYDLHPTKWTSIPFGMEPPTGEDIEIFTDGSKVDDKVGAAMVVLYHGVEILHKVCRLDDTATVYQAESQGLKMALEYIVESVNWHRFHIFSDSRSVLQSLESSKNTSQSIVELKKLFEEVVCKKWVRLHWVKAHVGVFGNERADDYAKLETTQATVDCFCPRSKATITRIIRKELVCQWQNRWDNCGNGKHTQKYLPSVGFKVKNFSPEITQFLTAHGRLPAYFYRFNLSREYSCSCGGFGNTEHYITECPFTKKYWQKLRYDEDNPSSLLDQNSNLKLLQNIMETVDSIVPQI
;
A
#
# COMPACT_ATOMS: atom_id res chain seq x y z
N MET A 1 -5.41 15.16 11.27
CA MET A 1 -4.86 14.20 12.24
C MET A 1 -5.85 13.07 12.51
N GLY A 2 -5.36 11.85 12.85
CA GLY A 2 -6.28 10.73 13.19
C GLY A 2 -7.05 11.00 14.48
N LYS A 3 -8.37 10.81 14.47
CA LYS A 3 -9.28 11.13 15.61
C LYS A 3 -8.97 10.37 16.91
N LYS A 4 -8.31 9.20 16.82
CA LYS A 4 -7.99 8.31 17.97
C LYS A 4 -6.58 8.52 18.56
N LYS A 5 -5.92 9.66 18.34
CA LYS A 5 -4.60 9.93 18.93
C LYS A 5 -4.72 10.35 20.39
N SER A 6 -3.83 9.81 21.25
CA SER A 6 -3.74 10.17 22.66
C SER A 6 -3.38 11.66 22.84
N PRO A 7 -4.01 12.36 23.81
CA PRO A 7 -3.68 13.73 24.16
C PRO A 7 -2.30 13.84 24.82
N GLY A 8 -1.79 15.04 24.97
CA GLY A 8 -0.65 15.38 25.82
C GLY A 8 -1.06 15.63 27.28
N LEU A 9 -0.20 16.35 28.01
CA LEU A 9 -0.46 16.74 29.42
C LEU A 9 -1.67 17.68 29.59
N ASP A 10 -2.06 18.39 28.52
CA ASP A 10 -3.22 19.27 28.48
C ASP A 10 -4.57 18.56 28.34
N ASN A 11 -4.56 17.26 28.17
CA ASN A 11 -5.74 16.42 27.94
C ASN A 11 -6.61 16.83 26.72
N ILE A 12 -6.13 17.73 25.87
CA ILE A 12 -6.85 18.15 24.65
C ILE A 12 -6.67 17.08 23.58
N ASN A 13 -7.78 16.43 23.20
CA ASN A 13 -7.77 15.44 22.13
C ASN A 13 -8.09 16.08 20.77
N VAL A 14 -7.92 15.29 19.69
CA VAL A 14 -8.13 15.78 18.31
C VAL A 14 -9.59 16.20 18.05
N LEU A 15 -10.57 15.55 18.67
CA LEU A 15 -11.99 15.91 18.49
C LEU A 15 -12.30 17.28 19.14
N MET A 16 -11.71 17.56 20.31
CA MET A 16 -11.86 18.86 20.97
C MET A 16 -11.24 19.97 20.10
N ALA A 17 -10.01 19.78 19.62
CA ALA A 17 -9.35 20.74 18.72
C ALA A 17 -10.15 20.95 17.42
N ASP A 18 -10.73 19.91 16.83
CA ASP A 18 -11.60 20.01 15.65
C ASP A 18 -12.88 20.83 15.94
N ARG A 19 -13.52 20.61 17.08
CA ARG A 19 -14.71 21.38 17.50
C ARG A 19 -14.40 22.83 17.77
N ILE A 20 -13.27 23.12 18.42
CA ILE A 20 -12.80 24.50 18.66
C ILE A 20 -12.59 25.20 17.31
N HIS A 21 -11.89 24.57 16.39
CA HIS A 21 -11.63 25.13 15.07
C HIS A 21 -12.94 25.40 14.27
N LYS A 22 -13.89 24.48 14.33
CA LYS A 22 -15.19 24.65 13.62
C LYS A 22 -16.03 25.78 14.19
N LYS A 23 -16.04 25.95 15.53
CA LYS A 23 -16.84 27.01 16.18
C LYS A 23 -16.14 28.36 16.16
N CYS A 24 -14.83 28.38 16.32
CA CYS A 24 -14.03 29.60 16.44
C CYS A 24 -12.73 29.48 15.63
N PRO A 25 -12.80 29.40 14.29
CA PRO A 25 -11.62 29.16 13.45
C PRO A 25 -10.53 30.24 13.60
N ALA A 26 -10.94 31.49 13.83
CA ALA A 26 -10.04 32.62 14.00
C ALA A 26 -9.09 32.46 15.20
N ILE A 27 -9.53 31.83 16.29
CA ILE A 27 -8.71 31.69 17.51
C ILE A 27 -7.48 30.81 17.23
N LEU A 28 -7.67 29.57 16.75
CA LEU A 28 -6.55 28.68 16.49
C LEU A 28 -5.66 29.20 15.36
N THR A 29 -6.26 29.74 14.31
CA THR A 29 -5.52 30.33 13.20
C THR A 29 -4.69 31.52 13.65
N GLY A 30 -5.27 32.42 14.47
CA GLY A 30 -4.57 33.58 15.06
C GLY A 30 -3.39 33.18 15.94
N ILE A 31 -3.56 32.15 16.81
CA ILE A 31 -2.48 31.63 17.65
C ILE A 31 -1.34 31.11 16.80
N PHE A 32 -1.63 30.23 15.80
CA PHE A 32 -0.58 29.64 14.96
C PHE A 32 0.13 30.67 14.07
N ASN A 33 -0.63 31.63 13.53
CA ASN A 33 -0.03 32.73 12.77
C ASN A 33 0.89 33.60 13.67
N LYS A 34 0.47 33.88 14.89
CA LYS A 34 1.29 34.66 15.86
C LYS A 34 2.54 33.89 16.27
N CYS A 35 2.47 32.57 16.46
CA CYS A 35 3.65 31.75 16.69
C CYS A 35 4.64 31.83 15.52
N LEU A 36 4.15 31.81 14.29
CA LEU A 36 4.99 31.90 13.09
C LEU A 36 5.57 33.30 12.88
N GLU A 37 4.77 34.33 13.16
CA GLU A 37 5.20 35.74 13.06
C GLU A 37 6.30 36.07 14.08
N LEU A 38 6.13 35.65 15.32
CA LEU A 38 7.07 35.90 16.41
C LEU A 38 8.25 34.93 16.46
N GLY A 39 8.21 33.84 15.70
CA GLY A 39 9.21 32.78 15.80
C GLY A 39 9.21 32.06 17.16
N ILE A 40 8.08 32.05 17.89
CA ILE A 40 7.98 31.50 19.24
C ILE A 40 7.10 30.25 19.26
N PHE A 41 7.62 29.17 19.84
CA PHE A 41 6.87 27.95 20.11
C PHE A 41 6.38 27.97 21.57
N PRO A 42 5.06 27.89 21.84
CA PRO A 42 4.54 28.04 23.20
C PRO A 42 5.18 27.10 24.22
N THR A 43 5.62 27.61 25.36
CA THR A 43 6.35 26.85 26.39
C THR A 43 5.56 25.66 26.93
N GLN A 44 4.23 25.79 27.08
CA GLN A 44 3.37 24.68 27.51
C GLN A 44 3.36 23.50 26.49
N TRP A 45 3.60 23.79 25.21
CA TRP A 45 3.62 22.78 24.16
C TRP A 45 4.98 22.09 23.98
N LYS A 46 6.00 22.57 24.68
CA LYS A 46 7.35 21.97 24.72
C LYS A 46 7.45 20.83 25.73
N LYS A 47 6.48 20.72 26.66
CA LYS A 47 6.40 19.66 27.66
C LYS A 47 5.73 18.41 27.09
N ALA A 48 6.30 17.23 27.33
CA ALA A 48 5.77 15.96 26.84
C ALA A 48 5.63 14.94 27.98
N LYS A 49 4.63 14.06 27.90
CA LYS A 49 4.55 12.87 28.76
C LYS A 49 5.32 11.74 28.12
N LEU A 50 6.27 11.15 28.86
CA LEU A 50 7.08 10.03 28.39
C LEU A 50 6.37 8.71 28.69
N ILE A 51 6.26 7.86 27.66
CA ILE A 51 5.76 6.48 27.77
C ILE A 51 6.82 5.53 27.26
N LEU A 52 7.15 4.51 28.03
CA LEU A 52 8.09 3.47 27.67
C LEU A 52 7.34 2.27 27.09
N LEU A 53 7.59 1.95 25.82
CA LEU A 53 7.02 0.77 25.16
C LEU A 53 8.06 -0.32 25.03
N ASN A 54 7.77 -1.51 25.61
CA ASN A 54 8.68 -2.66 25.48
C ASN A 54 8.79 -3.10 24.02
N LYS A 55 10.03 -3.40 23.57
CA LYS A 55 10.34 -3.97 22.26
C LYS A 55 9.98 -5.47 22.30
N PRO A 56 9.15 -5.96 21.36
CA PRO A 56 8.75 -7.37 21.34
C PRO A 56 9.96 -8.32 21.35
N GLY A 57 9.95 -9.30 22.27
CA GLY A 57 10.99 -10.32 22.35
C GLY A 57 12.29 -9.86 23.00
N LYS A 58 12.32 -8.70 23.65
CA LYS A 58 13.44 -8.22 24.45
C LYS A 58 13.14 -8.37 25.93
N ASP A 59 14.22 -8.57 26.71
CA ASP A 59 14.14 -8.70 28.18
C ASP A 59 13.60 -7.40 28.79
N PRO A 60 12.49 -7.44 29.54
CA PRO A 60 11.89 -6.24 30.14
C PRO A 60 12.78 -5.59 31.24
N GLU A 61 13.74 -6.29 31.79
CA GLU A 61 14.63 -5.77 32.84
C GLU A 61 15.72 -4.84 32.30
N LEU A 62 15.97 -4.90 30.97
CA LEU A 62 16.99 -4.10 30.34
C LEU A 62 16.42 -2.76 29.83
N VAL A 63 17.07 -1.66 30.16
CA VAL A 63 16.69 -0.29 29.74
C VAL A 63 16.60 -0.18 28.21
N ASN A 64 17.54 -0.81 27.49
CA ASN A 64 17.58 -0.80 26.02
C ASN A 64 16.44 -1.60 25.36
N SER A 65 15.63 -2.29 26.15
CA SER A 65 14.44 -3.01 25.68
C SER A 65 13.22 -2.11 25.48
N TYR A 66 13.29 -0.84 25.84
CA TYR A 66 12.19 0.09 25.73
C TYR A 66 12.38 1.11 24.60
N ARG A 67 11.26 1.56 24.04
CA ARG A 67 11.19 2.72 23.14
C ARG A 67 10.55 3.87 23.90
N PRO A 68 11.24 5.02 24.04
CA PRO A 68 10.66 6.20 24.66
C PRO A 68 9.72 6.90 23.67
N ILE A 69 8.44 6.99 23.97
CA ILE A 69 7.45 7.70 23.15
C ILE A 69 7.00 8.95 23.88
N CYS A 70 7.13 10.11 23.24
CA CYS A 70 6.68 11.39 23.76
C CYS A 70 5.22 11.67 23.38
N LEU A 71 4.31 11.71 24.35
CA LEU A 71 2.96 12.22 24.14
C LEU A 71 2.97 13.75 24.22
N LEU A 72 2.98 14.37 23.05
CA LEU A 72 2.92 15.83 22.89
C LEU A 72 1.47 16.32 22.84
N SER A 73 1.21 17.56 23.25
CA SER A 73 -0.07 18.25 23.04
C SER A 73 -0.55 18.14 21.59
N VAL A 74 -1.85 18.01 21.40
CA VAL A 74 -2.45 17.97 20.06
C VAL A 74 -2.25 19.32 19.35
N LEU A 75 -2.37 20.42 20.05
CA LEU A 75 -2.12 21.77 19.49
C LEU A 75 -0.66 21.92 19.07
N SER A 76 0.28 21.46 19.91
CA SER A 76 1.70 21.37 19.57
C SER A 76 1.93 20.59 18.27
N LYS A 77 1.28 19.41 18.13
CA LYS A 77 1.40 18.57 16.93
C LYS A 77 0.80 19.23 15.67
N ILE A 78 -0.22 20.10 15.83
CA ILE A 78 -0.79 20.84 14.70
C ILE A 78 0.21 21.88 14.22
N LEU A 79 0.77 22.70 15.11
CA LEU A 79 1.80 23.70 14.77
C LEU A 79 3.04 23.03 14.18
N ASP A 80 3.54 21.97 14.82
CA ASP A 80 4.66 21.16 14.36
C ASP A 80 4.42 20.58 12.96
N LYS A 81 3.18 20.16 12.65
CA LYS A 81 2.82 19.69 11.31
C LYS A 81 2.79 20.79 10.27
N LEU A 82 2.26 21.97 10.61
CA LEU A 82 2.28 23.13 9.71
C LEU A 82 3.72 23.56 9.40
N LEU A 83 4.58 23.56 10.41
CA LEU A 83 6.00 23.82 10.27
C LEU A 83 6.69 22.78 9.37
N THR A 84 6.44 21.48 9.64
CA THR A 84 6.96 20.36 8.83
C THR A 84 6.60 20.50 7.36
N GLN A 85 5.37 20.90 7.05
CA GLN A 85 4.90 21.07 5.67
C GLN A 85 5.69 22.16 4.93
N ARG A 86 5.90 23.33 5.58
CA ARG A 86 6.66 24.43 4.99
C ARG A 86 8.12 24.07 4.76
N ILE A 87 8.76 23.47 5.76
CA ILE A 87 10.15 23.03 5.64
C ILE A 87 10.29 21.96 4.57
N THR A 88 9.36 20.98 4.50
CA THR A 88 9.39 19.93 3.46
C THR A 88 9.31 20.55 2.07
N PHE A 89 8.44 21.53 1.85
CA PHE A 89 8.35 22.25 0.58
C PHE A 89 9.67 22.95 0.25
N LEU A 90 10.24 23.71 1.20
CA LEU A 90 11.52 24.40 1.03
C LEU A 90 12.64 23.42 0.63
N LEU A 91 12.80 22.33 1.37
CA LEU A 91 13.85 21.35 1.10
C LEU A 91 13.66 20.62 -0.23
N LYS A 92 12.41 20.38 -0.66
CA LYS A 92 12.09 19.80 -1.96
C LYS A 92 12.36 20.77 -3.11
N SER A 93 11.89 22.02 -2.99
CA SER A 93 12.10 23.04 -4.03
C SER A 93 13.58 23.31 -4.31
N LYS A 94 14.43 23.14 -3.29
CA LYS A 94 15.89 23.29 -3.40
C LYS A 94 16.64 21.97 -3.65
N GLY A 95 15.96 20.83 -3.78
CA GLY A 95 16.58 19.54 -4.03
C GLY A 95 17.46 19.00 -2.89
N LEU A 96 17.30 19.50 -1.66
CA LEU A 96 18.16 19.19 -0.51
C LEU A 96 17.86 17.84 0.17
N LEU A 97 16.74 17.21 -0.15
CA LEU A 97 16.45 15.85 0.31
C LEU A 97 17.05 14.82 -0.64
N HIS A 98 18.10 14.13 -0.21
CA HIS A 98 18.85 13.23 -1.07
C HIS A 98 17.98 12.09 -1.64
N ARG A 99 18.14 11.78 -2.95
CA ARG A 99 17.31 10.79 -3.67
C ARG A 99 17.37 9.37 -3.09
N ASN A 100 18.47 8.99 -2.44
CA ASN A 100 18.70 7.67 -1.86
C ASN A 100 18.15 7.56 -0.41
N GLN A 101 17.49 8.59 0.16
CA GLN A 101 16.70 8.46 1.37
C GLN A 101 15.31 7.95 1.01
N HIS A 102 14.92 6.79 1.53
CA HIS A 102 13.63 6.16 1.29
C HIS A 102 12.67 6.24 2.49
N GLY A 103 13.19 6.47 3.70
CA GLY A 103 12.37 6.59 4.91
C GLY A 103 11.67 7.95 5.03
N PHE A 104 10.42 7.95 5.49
CA PHE A 104 9.61 9.13 5.77
C PHE A 104 9.49 10.13 4.60
N ARG A 105 9.53 9.63 3.38
CA ARG A 105 9.36 10.43 2.17
C ARG A 105 8.15 9.98 1.38
N ASN A 106 7.41 10.96 0.82
CA ASN A 106 6.30 10.65 -0.07
C ASN A 106 6.82 9.98 -1.36
N GLY A 107 6.08 9.01 -1.89
CA GLY A 107 6.49 8.25 -3.08
C GLY A 107 7.62 7.24 -2.84
N LYS A 108 8.18 7.15 -1.61
CA LYS A 108 9.21 6.19 -1.21
C LYS A 108 8.66 5.19 -0.20
N SER A 109 9.22 3.98 -0.18
CA SER A 109 8.76 2.88 0.68
C SER A 109 9.88 1.86 0.90
N CYS A 110 9.65 0.87 1.78
CA CYS A 110 10.53 -0.28 1.92
C CYS A 110 10.71 -1.04 0.59
N GLU A 111 9.67 -1.09 -0.25
CA GLU A 111 9.73 -1.71 -1.57
C GLU A 111 10.67 -0.95 -2.50
N THR A 112 10.56 0.39 -2.57
CA THR A 112 11.46 1.20 -3.40
C THR A 112 12.90 1.11 -2.93
N ALA A 113 13.17 1.04 -1.63
CA ALA A 113 14.51 0.86 -1.07
C ALA A 113 15.10 -0.51 -1.45
N ASN A 114 14.32 -1.59 -1.27
CA ASN A 114 14.74 -2.93 -1.66
C ASN A 114 14.93 -3.07 -3.18
N PHE A 115 14.12 -2.40 -3.98
CA PHE A 115 14.26 -2.38 -5.44
C PHE A 115 15.55 -1.69 -5.88
N GLU A 116 15.89 -0.52 -5.29
CA GLU A 116 17.13 0.20 -5.60
C GLU A 116 18.37 -0.58 -5.15
N LEU A 117 18.32 -1.19 -3.96
CA LEU A 117 19.38 -2.09 -3.49
C LEU A 117 19.65 -3.21 -4.49
N LYS A 118 18.57 -3.89 -4.93
CA LYS A 118 18.68 -4.94 -5.94
C LYS A 118 19.26 -4.42 -7.25
N ARG A 119 18.79 -3.26 -7.73
CA ARG A 119 19.26 -2.64 -8.98
C ARG A 119 20.78 -2.38 -8.92
N SER A 120 21.25 -1.86 -7.80
CA SER A 120 22.69 -1.59 -7.57
C SER A 120 23.51 -2.87 -7.57
N ILE A 121 23.02 -3.92 -6.88
CA ILE A 121 23.67 -5.23 -6.87
C ILE A 121 23.70 -5.82 -8.29
N HIS A 122 22.55 -5.83 -8.99
CA HIS A 122 22.46 -6.40 -10.33
C HIS A 122 23.39 -5.71 -11.33
N LYS A 123 23.49 -4.37 -11.26
CA LYS A 123 24.42 -3.60 -12.08
C LYS A 123 25.88 -4.03 -11.81
N ALA A 124 26.25 -4.25 -10.57
CA ALA A 124 27.60 -4.71 -10.21
C ALA A 124 27.86 -6.15 -10.72
N MET A 125 26.86 -7.04 -10.64
CA MET A 125 26.94 -8.41 -11.15
C MET A 125 27.15 -8.47 -12.67
N MET A 126 26.44 -7.65 -13.43
CA MET A 126 26.58 -7.60 -14.89
C MET A 126 28.01 -7.29 -15.33
N HIS A 127 28.74 -6.49 -14.53
CA HIS A 127 30.15 -6.18 -14.73
C HIS A 127 31.12 -7.14 -14.03
N LYS A 128 30.64 -8.26 -13.50
CA LYS A 128 31.45 -9.31 -12.81
C LYS A 128 32.24 -8.79 -11.58
N PHE A 129 31.82 -7.66 -10.97
CA PHE A 129 32.44 -7.16 -9.75
C PHE A 129 32.16 -8.06 -8.55
N LYS A 130 33.09 -8.16 -7.64
CA LYS A 130 32.86 -8.65 -6.28
C LYS A 130 32.07 -7.59 -5.51
N VAL A 131 31.09 -8.00 -4.71
CA VAL A 131 30.17 -7.08 -4.01
C VAL A 131 30.13 -7.43 -2.53
N CYS A 132 30.18 -6.40 -1.68
CA CYS A 132 29.89 -6.51 -0.26
C CYS A 132 28.76 -5.54 0.13
N LEU A 133 27.79 -6.02 0.89
CA LEU A 133 26.77 -5.20 1.52
C LEU A 133 27.16 -4.92 2.96
N ILE A 134 27.11 -3.65 3.37
CA ILE A 134 27.42 -3.21 4.73
C ILE A 134 26.16 -2.53 5.28
N SER A 135 25.56 -3.11 6.33
CA SER A 135 24.46 -2.49 7.06
C SER A 135 24.99 -1.85 8.33
N LEU A 136 24.82 -0.55 8.46
CA LEU A 136 25.30 0.25 9.59
C LEU A 136 24.16 0.57 10.55
N ASP A 137 24.35 0.32 11.85
CA ASP A 137 23.39 0.65 12.91
C ASP A 137 23.80 1.97 13.59
N VAL A 138 22.98 3.01 13.44
CA VAL A 138 23.18 4.30 14.11
C VAL A 138 22.60 4.22 15.52
N ALA A 139 23.43 4.45 16.53
CA ALA A 139 23.02 4.35 17.93
C ALA A 139 22.05 5.48 18.33
N GLY A 140 20.77 5.13 18.54
CA GLY A 140 19.75 6.08 19.02
C GLY A 140 19.57 7.31 18.15
N ALA A 141 19.49 7.14 16.85
CA ALA A 141 19.48 8.21 15.84
C ALA A 141 18.56 9.40 16.18
N PHE A 142 17.27 9.12 16.47
CA PHE A 142 16.30 10.18 16.82
C PHE A 142 16.58 10.82 18.19
N ASP A 143 17.09 10.06 19.14
CA ASP A 143 17.34 10.53 20.51
C ASP A 143 18.65 11.28 20.62
N ASN A 144 19.60 11.02 19.70
CA ASN A 144 20.95 11.58 19.72
C ASN A 144 21.23 12.64 18.64
N VAL A 145 20.32 12.85 17.69
CA VAL A 145 20.55 13.86 16.64
C VAL A 145 20.91 15.20 17.24
N TRP A 146 22.01 15.77 16.78
CA TRP A 146 22.50 17.05 17.26
C TRP A 146 21.67 18.20 16.66
N ARG A 147 20.98 18.96 17.51
CA ARG A 147 20.06 20.02 17.08
C ARG A 147 20.74 21.12 16.28
N GLN A 148 22.00 21.43 16.63
CA GLN A 148 22.79 22.41 15.90
C GLN A 148 22.98 22.00 14.43
N SER A 149 23.24 20.70 14.15
CA SER A 149 23.32 20.22 12.77
C SER A 149 22.04 20.45 11.97
N ILE A 150 20.87 20.34 12.62
CA ILE A 150 19.59 20.64 11.97
C ILE A 150 19.51 22.15 11.64
N LEU A 151 19.88 23.02 12.58
CA LEU A 151 19.85 24.48 12.39
C LEU A 151 20.83 24.91 11.29
N GLU A 152 22.04 24.36 11.26
CA GLU A 152 23.05 24.62 10.22
C GLU A 152 22.51 24.24 8.83
N GLN A 153 21.87 23.07 8.69
CA GLN A 153 21.28 22.66 7.43
C GLN A 153 20.10 23.55 7.01
N LEU A 154 19.34 24.10 7.95
CA LEU A 154 18.27 25.07 7.64
C LEU A 154 18.84 26.41 7.19
N ILE A 155 19.97 26.86 7.75
CA ILE A 155 20.68 28.07 7.27
C ILE A 155 21.18 27.85 5.83
N LEU A 156 21.85 26.72 5.57
CA LEU A 156 22.31 26.34 4.22
C LEU A 156 21.16 26.20 3.21
N ALA A 157 19.96 25.92 3.71
CA ALA A 157 18.76 25.88 2.90
C ALA A 157 18.10 27.24 2.67
N ASP A 158 18.70 28.35 3.11
CA ASP A 158 18.10 29.71 3.13
C ASP A 158 16.67 29.66 3.70
N CYS A 159 16.53 29.07 4.87
CA CYS A 159 15.23 28.97 5.53
C CYS A 159 14.74 30.38 5.91
N PRO A 160 13.47 30.73 5.61
CA PRO A 160 12.91 32.01 6.05
C PRO A 160 13.09 32.22 7.55
N GLN A 161 13.51 33.45 7.95
CA GLN A 161 13.93 33.78 9.30
C GLN A 161 12.88 33.37 10.36
N ASN A 162 11.62 33.69 10.12
CA ASN A 162 10.53 33.35 11.03
C ASN A 162 10.32 31.84 11.23
N ILE A 163 10.54 31.02 10.18
CA ILE A 163 10.50 29.53 10.26
C ILE A 163 11.73 29.04 11.02
N PHE A 164 12.90 29.60 10.74
CA PHE A 164 14.14 29.26 11.40
C PHE A 164 14.06 29.54 12.91
N ASP A 165 13.60 30.77 13.31
CA ASP A 165 13.45 31.16 14.70
C ASP A 165 12.44 30.26 15.44
N LEU A 166 11.33 29.92 14.78
CA LEU A 166 10.35 28.99 15.33
C LEU A 166 10.94 27.58 15.55
N VAL A 167 11.81 27.08 14.67
CA VAL A 167 12.52 25.79 14.85
C VAL A 167 13.54 25.89 15.98
N LYS A 168 14.28 26.98 16.02
CA LYS A 168 15.27 27.27 17.10
C LYS A 168 14.58 27.27 18.47
N ASP A 169 13.47 27.99 18.58
CA ASP A 169 12.69 28.05 19.81
C ASP A 169 11.94 26.71 20.10
N TYR A 170 11.53 25.99 19.08
CA TYR A 170 10.98 24.63 19.24
C TYR A 170 11.93 23.69 19.99
N PHE A 171 13.24 23.81 19.81
CA PHE A 171 14.25 22.98 20.47
C PHE A 171 14.63 23.50 21.87
N LYS A 172 14.35 24.76 22.19
CA LYS A 172 14.72 25.37 23.44
C LYS A 172 13.80 24.93 24.59
N ASP A 173 14.36 24.74 25.78
CA ASP A 173 13.62 24.46 27.03
C ASP A 173 12.58 23.33 26.96
N ARG A 174 12.93 22.26 26.27
CA ARG A 174 12.05 21.09 26.19
C ARG A 174 12.24 20.17 27.37
N SER A 175 11.12 19.67 27.91
CA SER A 175 11.13 18.72 29.03
C SER A 175 10.20 17.55 28.79
N VAL A 176 10.52 16.44 29.43
CA VAL A 176 9.70 15.22 29.44
C VAL A 176 9.36 14.85 30.88
N LEU A 177 8.09 14.56 31.12
CA LEU A 177 7.57 14.09 32.39
C LEU A 177 7.38 12.57 32.32
N PHE A 178 8.04 11.84 33.20
CA PHE A 178 7.88 10.41 33.38
C PHE A 178 7.15 10.13 34.68
N GLU A 179 6.10 9.30 34.64
CA GLU A 179 5.27 8.94 35.78
C GLU A 179 5.31 7.43 35.97
N LEU A 180 5.57 6.98 37.18
CA LEU A 180 5.51 5.57 37.59
C LEU A 180 4.83 5.47 38.96
N GLY A 181 3.60 4.94 38.99
CA GLY A 181 2.77 4.97 40.19
C GLY A 181 2.49 6.40 40.63
N GLN A 182 2.81 6.73 41.89
CA GLN A 182 2.66 8.08 42.44
C GLN A 182 3.89 8.97 42.28
N LYS A 183 4.99 8.43 41.74
CA LYS A 183 6.24 9.19 41.57
C LYS A 183 6.30 9.81 40.19
N GLN A 184 6.82 11.05 40.14
CA GLN A 184 6.99 11.82 38.91
C GLN A 184 8.42 12.35 38.83
N TRP A 185 8.99 12.31 37.60
CA TRP A 185 10.31 12.86 37.31
C TRP A 185 10.22 13.72 36.05
N THR A 186 10.85 14.89 36.09
CA THR A 186 10.97 15.75 34.94
C THR A 186 12.42 15.82 34.48
N PHE A 187 12.64 15.57 33.19
CA PHE A 187 13.96 15.60 32.56
C PHE A 187 13.99 16.67 31.47
N GLU A 188 15.08 17.40 31.38
CA GLU A 188 15.33 18.26 30.25
C GLU A 188 15.83 17.48 29.04
N ALA A 189 15.24 17.74 27.87
CA ALA A 189 15.66 17.15 26.63
C ALA A 189 16.67 18.03 25.90
N GLN A 190 17.97 17.85 26.17
CA GLN A 190 19.05 18.69 25.65
C GLN A 190 19.45 18.35 24.20
N ARG A 191 19.22 17.12 23.72
CA ARG A 191 19.51 16.65 22.35
C ARG A 191 18.34 15.85 21.79
N GLY A 192 18.48 15.44 20.54
CA GLY A 192 17.47 14.64 19.87
C GLY A 192 16.19 15.40 19.51
N VAL A 193 15.29 14.67 18.87
CA VAL A 193 13.95 15.11 18.48
C VAL A 193 12.91 14.21 19.16
N PRO A 194 11.77 14.75 19.62
CA PRO A 194 10.78 13.95 20.35
C PRO A 194 10.23 12.82 19.49
N GLN A 195 10.38 11.57 19.93
CA GLN A 195 9.73 10.43 19.27
C GLN A 195 8.21 10.55 19.40
N GLY A 196 7.55 10.93 18.32
CA GLY A 196 6.10 11.23 18.28
C GLY A 196 5.77 12.62 17.74
N SER A 197 6.78 13.47 17.46
CA SER A 197 6.63 14.71 16.71
C SER A 197 6.36 14.47 15.22
N CYS A 198 5.84 15.48 14.53
CA CYS A 198 5.67 15.44 13.08
C CYS A 198 6.98 15.79 12.35
N SER A 199 7.77 16.70 12.91
CA SER A 199 9.03 17.20 12.34
C SER A 199 10.23 16.28 12.56
N GLY A 200 10.22 15.42 13.60
CA GLY A 200 11.34 14.53 13.91
C GLY A 200 11.88 13.74 12.73
N PRO A 201 11.02 13.02 11.97
CA PRO A 201 11.45 12.32 10.76
C PRO A 201 12.06 13.23 9.69
N LEU A 202 11.54 14.45 9.53
CA LEU A 202 12.07 15.42 8.57
C LEU A 202 13.45 15.92 8.99
N PHE A 203 13.62 16.29 10.27
CA PHE A 203 14.90 16.74 10.81
C PHE A 203 15.97 15.67 10.73
N TRP A 204 15.62 14.42 11.02
CA TRP A 204 16.53 13.29 10.77
C TRP A 204 16.92 13.19 9.30
N ASN A 205 15.94 13.22 8.38
CA ASN A 205 16.21 13.13 6.94
C ASN A 205 17.11 14.27 6.44
N LEU A 206 16.97 15.46 7.00
CA LEU A 206 17.81 16.61 6.67
C LEU A 206 19.28 16.34 7.02
N VAL A 207 19.56 15.86 8.24
CA VAL A 207 20.91 15.50 8.68
C VAL A 207 21.42 14.26 7.91
N ALA A 208 20.60 13.23 7.76
CA ALA A 208 21.00 12.01 7.04
C ALA A 208 21.28 12.28 5.54
N SER A 209 20.67 13.32 4.94
CA SER A 209 20.96 13.70 3.56
C SER A 209 22.40 14.15 3.36
N THR A 210 23.07 14.70 4.38
CA THR A 210 24.49 15.03 4.31
C THR A 210 25.38 13.80 4.27
N ALA A 211 25.03 12.74 5.03
CA ALA A 211 25.73 11.43 4.92
C ALA A 211 25.58 10.81 3.53
N LEU A 212 24.37 10.89 2.96
CA LEU A 212 24.09 10.35 1.63
C LEU A 212 24.77 11.14 0.50
N GLY A 213 25.11 12.41 0.75
CA GLY A 213 25.86 13.28 -0.14
C GLY A 213 27.37 13.16 -0.03
N LEU A 214 27.90 12.34 0.87
CA LEU A 214 29.36 12.13 0.99
C LEU A 214 29.96 11.58 -0.32
N VAL A 215 31.12 12.13 -0.68
CA VAL A 215 31.93 11.58 -1.76
C VAL A 215 32.58 10.30 -1.26
N LEU A 216 32.01 9.16 -1.61
CA LEU A 216 32.54 7.84 -1.30
C LEU A 216 33.51 7.36 -2.38
N PRO A 217 34.37 6.35 -2.08
CA PRO A 217 35.25 5.76 -3.06
C PRO A 217 34.49 5.27 -4.29
N SER A 218 35.17 5.28 -5.46
CA SER A 218 34.56 4.76 -6.68
C SER A 218 34.09 3.32 -6.48
N GLY A 219 32.86 3.03 -6.93
CA GLY A 219 32.26 1.71 -6.70
C GLY A 219 31.48 1.56 -5.40
N CYS A 220 31.40 2.58 -4.57
CA CYS A 220 30.56 2.59 -3.37
C CYS A 220 29.26 3.37 -3.63
N GLN A 221 28.14 2.85 -3.13
CA GLN A 221 26.84 3.51 -3.17
C GLN A 221 26.16 3.35 -1.82
N ILE A 222 25.70 4.47 -1.24
CA ILE A 222 24.96 4.48 0.03
C ILE A 222 23.49 4.78 -0.20
N GLN A 223 22.62 4.13 0.54
CA GLN A 223 21.20 4.45 0.66
C GLN A 223 20.73 4.33 2.11
N ALA A 224 19.64 5.01 2.44
CA ALA A 224 19.05 5.02 3.77
C ALA A 224 17.54 4.77 3.73
N PHE A 225 17.04 4.14 4.79
CA PHE A 225 15.64 4.16 5.14
C PHE A 225 15.51 4.63 6.59
N ALA A 226 15.26 5.90 6.78
CA ALA A 226 15.41 6.58 8.07
C ALA A 226 16.85 6.43 8.61
N ASP A 227 17.02 5.75 9.73
CA ASP A 227 18.28 5.47 10.40
C ASP A 227 18.99 4.18 9.91
N ASP A 228 18.29 3.31 9.19
CA ASP A 228 18.88 2.12 8.58
C ASP A 228 19.72 2.50 7.36
N LEU A 229 21.03 2.55 7.51
CA LEU A 229 21.99 2.81 6.43
C LEU A 229 22.50 1.52 5.82
N ILE A 230 22.56 1.44 4.49
CA ILE A 230 23.18 0.33 3.77
C ILE A 230 24.12 0.85 2.68
N ILE A 231 25.32 0.26 2.60
CA ILE A 231 26.31 0.56 1.58
C ILE A 231 26.46 -0.66 0.69
N VAL A 232 26.44 -0.44 -0.62
CA VAL A 232 26.82 -1.42 -1.64
C VAL A 232 28.22 -1.06 -2.10
N VAL A 233 29.18 -1.94 -1.83
CA VAL A 233 30.58 -1.78 -2.26
C VAL A 233 30.90 -2.80 -3.32
N ARG A 234 31.54 -2.37 -4.41
CA ARG A 234 31.98 -3.23 -5.50
C ARG A 234 33.47 -3.06 -5.74
N GLY A 235 34.16 -4.16 -6.05
CA GLY A 235 35.58 -4.20 -6.36
C GLY A 235 35.92 -5.27 -7.38
N GLU A 236 36.96 -5.06 -8.14
CA GLU A 236 37.49 -5.97 -9.15
C GLU A 236 38.20 -7.15 -8.50
N SER A 237 38.92 -6.87 -7.42
CA SER A 237 39.61 -7.86 -6.60
C SER A 237 39.13 -7.83 -5.15
N LYS A 238 39.61 -8.79 -4.33
CA LYS A 238 39.32 -8.86 -2.89
C LYS A 238 39.95 -7.68 -2.15
N GLU A 239 41.18 -7.36 -2.51
CA GLU A 239 42.01 -6.31 -1.91
C GLU A 239 41.34 -4.94 -2.16
N ILE A 240 40.94 -4.66 -3.40
CA ILE A 240 40.23 -3.43 -3.79
C ILE A 240 38.88 -3.34 -3.06
N LEU A 241 38.15 -4.46 -2.97
CA LEU A 241 36.89 -4.50 -2.24
C LEU A 241 37.07 -4.17 -0.77
N THR A 242 38.09 -4.79 -0.11
CA THR A 242 38.43 -4.56 1.30
C THR A 242 38.82 -3.11 1.55
N SER A 243 39.73 -2.57 0.73
CA SER A 243 40.14 -1.16 0.82
C SER A 243 38.98 -0.21 0.71
N ARG A 244 38.11 -0.37 -0.32
CA ARG A 244 36.92 0.46 -0.53
C ARG A 244 35.92 0.34 0.63
N CYS A 245 35.73 -0.84 1.21
CA CYS A 245 34.86 -1.03 2.37
C CYS A 245 35.39 -0.24 3.59
N ASN A 246 36.65 -0.36 3.91
CA ASN A 246 37.24 0.36 5.05
C ASN A 246 37.22 1.87 4.85
N GLU A 247 37.55 2.36 3.66
CA GLU A 247 37.53 3.78 3.35
C GLU A 247 36.09 4.34 3.39
N ALA A 248 35.09 3.62 2.84
CA ALA A 248 33.70 4.04 2.91
C ALA A 248 33.19 4.12 4.36
N ILE A 249 33.54 3.12 5.19
CA ILE A 249 33.21 3.11 6.62
C ILE A 249 33.87 4.30 7.33
N SER A 250 35.18 4.54 7.10
CA SER A 250 35.88 5.66 7.72
C SER A 250 35.20 6.99 7.44
N ARG A 251 34.91 7.29 6.16
CA ARG A 251 34.24 8.55 5.79
C ARG A 251 32.86 8.72 6.45
N ILE A 252 32.12 7.62 6.64
CA ILE A 252 30.81 7.68 7.31
C ILE A 252 30.99 7.84 8.83
N VAL A 253 31.99 7.21 9.42
CA VAL A 253 32.34 7.38 10.85
C VAL A 253 32.77 8.82 11.13
N ASP A 254 33.60 9.41 10.27
CA ASP A 254 34.04 10.80 10.38
C ASP A 254 32.86 11.78 10.29
N TRP A 255 31.92 11.53 9.34
CA TRP A 255 30.66 12.23 9.27
C TRP A 255 29.84 12.07 10.57
N GLY A 256 29.72 10.86 11.10
CA GLY A 256 29.03 10.60 12.36
C GLY A 256 29.64 11.39 13.50
N SER A 257 30.97 11.40 13.62
CA SER A 257 31.70 12.14 14.64
C SER A 257 31.44 13.63 14.56
N SER A 258 31.46 14.24 13.37
CA SER A 258 31.15 15.65 13.15
C SER A 258 29.69 16.02 13.54
N HIS A 259 28.76 15.06 13.44
CA HIS A 259 27.35 15.22 13.81
C HIS A 259 27.01 14.65 15.20
N LYS A 260 28.05 14.25 15.99
CA LYS A 260 27.91 13.65 17.33
C LYS A 260 27.06 12.38 17.36
N LEU A 261 27.10 11.62 16.28
CA LEU A 261 26.42 10.34 16.10
C LEU A 261 27.45 9.20 16.20
N HIS A 262 27.03 8.09 16.80
CA HIS A 262 27.87 6.91 16.96
C HIS A 262 27.27 5.71 16.21
N PHE A 263 28.16 4.88 15.68
CA PHE A 263 27.80 3.62 15.03
C PHE A 263 28.09 2.44 15.95
N ASN A 264 27.23 1.44 15.92
CA ASN A 264 27.36 0.26 16.76
C ASN A 264 28.06 -0.87 15.97
N ALA A 265 29.34 -1.14 16.29
CA ALA A 265 30.12 -2.19 15.62
C ALA A 265 29.50 -3.59 15.81
N SER A 266 28.95 -3.89 17.02
CA SER A 266 28.36 -5.20 17.32
C SER A 266 27.03 -5.48 16.60
N LYS A 267 26.40 -4.47 16.00
CA LYS A 267 25.19 -4.60 15.18
C LYS A 267 25.42 -4.31 13.70
N THR A 268 26.58 -3.77 13.36
CA THR A 268 26.99 -3.56 11.96
C THR A 268 27.32 -4.90 11.32
N ILE A 269 26.71 -5.18 10.18
CA ILE A 269 26.84 -6.47 9.49
C ILE A 269 27.44 -6.25 8.11
N CYS A 270 28.45 -7.04 7.77
CA CYS A 270 29.00 -7.18 6.43
C CYS A 270 28.56 -8.49 5.80
N MET A 271 28.04 -8.43 4.59
CA MET A 271 27.63 -9.60 3.81
C MET A 271 28.28 -9.56 2.42
N PRO A 272 29.39 -10.29 2.22
CA PRO A 272 29.95 -10.51 0.89
C PRO A 272 28.97 -11.35 0.06
N LEU A 273 28.77 -10.99 -1.22
CA LEU A 273 27.91 -11.74 -2.12
C LEU A 273 28.70 -12.77 -2.91
N SER A 274 28.17 -13.97 -3.01
CA SER A 274 28.78 -15.11 -3.70
C SER A 274 28.31 -15.17 -5.15
N PHE A 275 29.02 -14.50 -6.08
CA PHE A 275 28.77 -14.61 -7.51
C PHE A 275 29.86 -15.43 -8.20
N GLY A 276 29.47 -16.48 -8.93
CA GLY A 276 30.31 -17.16 -9.93
C GLY A 276 31.55 -17.88 -9.42
N GLY A 277 31.70 -18.03 -8.14
CA GLY A 277 32.81 -18.71 -7.48
C GLY A 277 32.80 -18.36 -6.01
N ARG A 278 32.97 -19.36 -5.16
CA ARG A 278 33.08 -19.18 -3.71
C ARG A 278 34.18 -18.15 -3.44
N LEU A 279 33.83 -16.99 -2.85
CA LEU A 279 34.81 -16.30 -2.00
C LEU A 279 35.24 -17.36 -1.02
N GLN A 280 36.51 -17.79 -1.16
CA GLN A 280 37.03 -18.91 -0.36
C GLN A 280 36.79 -18.56 1.11
N ARG A 281 36.12 -19.43 1.85
CA ARG A 281 35.85 -19.27 3.28
C ARG A 281 37.13 -19.12 4.11
N ASN A 282 38.27 -19.43 3.51
CA ASN A 282 39.55 -19.50 4.18
C ASN A 282 40.25 -18.15 4.40
N GLU A 283 39.74 -17.05 3.82
CA GLU A 283 40.33 -15.73 4.08
C GLU A 283 39.21 -14.67 4.17
N PRO A 284 38.72 -14.34 5.36
CA PRO A 284 37.71 -13.29 5.54
C PRO A 284 38.26 -11.92 5.12
N LEU A 285 37.40 -11.04 4.62
CA LEU A 285 37.72 -9.64 4.40
C LEU A 285 38.06 -9.00 5.75
N GLN A 286 39.14 -8.23 5.84
CA GLN A 286 39.48 -7.48 7.07
C GLN A 286 38.78 -6.10 7.03
N ILE A 287 37.56 -6.02 7.58
CA ILE A 287 36.81 -4.79 7.66
C ILE A 287 36.69 -4.37 9.11
N LEU A 288 37.04 -3.12 9.40
CA LEU A 288 37.08 -2.54 10.74
C LEU A 288 36.10 -1.36 10.83
N LEU A 289 35.41 -1.25 11.96
CA LEU A 289 34.63 -0.08 12.36
C LEU A 289 35.23 0.47 13.68
N GLN A 290 35.83 1.63 13.63
CA GLN A 290 36.48 2.26 14.78
C GLN A 290 37.50 1.30 15.47
N GLY A 291 38.31 0.58 14.68
CA GLY A 291 39.28 -0.39 15.17
C GLY A 291 38.70 -1.74 15.58
N GLN A 292 37.42 -1.93 15.63
CA GLN A 292 36.75 -3.19 15.96
C GLN A 292 36.38 -3.98 14.68
N PRO A 293 36.58 -5.30 14.64
CA PRO A 293 36.17 -6.09 13.49
C PRO A 293 34.67 -6.14 13.35
N VAL A 294 34.18 -5.95 12.11
CA VAL A 294 32.74 -6.01 11.80
C VAL A 294 32.28 -7.46 11.66
N ILE A 295 31.05 -7.75 12.04
CA ILE A 295 30.46 -9.08 11.98
C ILE A 295 30.16 -9.46 10.52
N PHE A 296 30.71 -10.62 10.09
CA PHE A 296 30.39 -11.22 8.80
C PHE A 296 29.24 -12.21 8.92
N GLN A 297 28.25 -12.10 8.04
CA GLN A 297 27.10 -12.99 8.00
C GLN A 297 26.74 -13.38 6.56
N ASP A 298 26.25 -14.61 6.39
CA ASP A 298 25.70 -15.09 5.11
C ASP A 298 24.27 -14.58 4.84
N GLN A 299 23.68 -13.91 5.82
CA GLN A 299 22.33 -13.36 5.73
C GLN A 299 22.26 -11.97 6.37
N LEU A 300 21.57 -11.07 5.69
CA LEU A 300 21.30 -9.71 6.15
C LEU A 300 19.80 -9.45 6.13
N VAL A 301 19.23 -8.93 7.21
CA VAL A 301 17.84 -8.45 7.24
C VAL A 301 17.82 -6.96 6.96
N TYR A 302 17.27 -6.58 5.82
CA TYR A 302 17.08 -5.17 5.46
C TYR A 302 15.60 -4.89 5.20
N LEU A 303 15.02 -3.97 5.97
CA LEU A 303 13.61 -3.56 5.89
C LEU A 303 12.65 -4.75 5.84
N GLY A 304 12.85 -5.74 6.70
CA GLY A 304 11.99 -6.93 6.79
C GLY A 304 12.22 -8.01 5.73
N VAL A 305 13.11 -7.77 4.76
CA VAL A 305 13.52 -8.76 3.76
C VAL A 305 14.84 -9.40 4.20
N THR A 306 14.91 -10.73 4.24
CA THR A 306 16.16 -11.44 4.48
C THR A 306 16.87 -11.68 3.16
N TRP A 307 18.01 -11.02 2.98
CA TRP A 307 18.92 -11.19 1.87
C TRP A 307 19.92 -12.28 2.25
N ASP A 308 20.28 -13.14 1.33
CA ASP A 308 21.34 -14.16 1.51
C ASP A 308 22.46 -13.92 0.52
N SER A 309 23.68 -14.32 0.87
CA SER A 309 24.90 -14.08 0.08
C SER A 309 24.80 -14.61 -1.37
N ALA A 310 24.00 -15.66 -1.61
CA ALA A 310 23.74 -16.23 -2.94
C ALA A 310 22.50 -15.60 -3.63
N LEU A 311 21.81 -14.64 -2.99
CA LEU A 311 20.59 -14.00 -3.46
C LEU A 311 19.47 -14.98 -3.86
N THR A 312 19.37 -16.14 -3.19
CA THR A 312 18.32 -17.12 -3.44
C THR A 312 16.97 -16.72 -2.84
N PHE A 313 16.99 -15.91 -1.78
CA PHE A 313 15.87 -15.56 -0.92
C PHE A 313 15.18 -16.76 -0.25
N THR A 314 15.80 -17.94 -0.30
CA THR A 314 15.28 -19.15 0.36
C THR A 314 15.09 -18.97 1.87
N PRO A 315 16.03 -18.35 2.62
CA PRO A 315 15.86 -18.07 4.05
C PRO A 315 14.67 -17.14 4.32
N HIS A 316 14.46 -16.12 3.47
CA HIS A 316 13.33 -15.22 3.58
C HIS A 316 12.00 -15.97 3.39
N PHE A 317 11.88 -16.75 2.34
CA PHE A 317 10.68 -17.54 2.08
C PHE A 317 10.36 -18.52 3.23
N LYS A 318 11.37 -19.16 3.82
CA LYS A 318 11.19 -20.03 4.99
C LYS A 318 10.60 -19.26 6.18
N LYS A 319 11.13 -18.06 6.48
CA LYS A 319 10.60 -17.18 7.54
C LYS A 319 9.15 -16.75 7.26
N VAL A 320 8.85 -16.37 6.00
CA VAL A 320 7.49 -16.01 5.58
C VAL A 320 6.54 -17.18 5.79
N ARG A 321 6.93 -18.40 5.36
CA ARG A 321 6.13 -19.61 5.55
C ARG A 321 5.81 -19.86 7.01
N GLN A 322 6.82 -19.86 7.88
CA GLN A 322 6.65 -20.07 9.33
C GLN A 322 5.67 -19.06 9.93
N LYS A 323 5.78 -17.78 9.53
CA LYS A 323 4.88 -16.74 10.02
C LYS A 323 3.45 -16.91 9.50
N VAL A 324 3.27 -17.26 8.23
CA VAL A 324 1.95 -17.54 7.64
C VAL A 324 1.30 -18.74 8.29
N ASP A 325 2.06 -19.80 8.54
CA ASP A 325 1.58 -20.99 9.24
C ASP A 325 1.12 -20.65 10.66
N SER A 326 1.91 -19.89 11.41
CA SER A 326 1.57 -19.42 12.76
C SER A 326 0.33 -18.52 12.76
N LEU A 327 0.22 -17.57 11.83
CA LEU A 327 -0.95 -16.71 11.72
C LEU A 327 -2.22 -17.50 11.35
N THR A 328 -2.11 -18.39 10.37
CA THR A 328 -3.22 -19.25 9.96
C THR A 328 -3.72 -20.09 11.10
N TYR A 329 -2.81 -20.72 11.87
CA TYR A 329 -3.13 -21.50 13.06
C TYR A 329 -3.86 -20.67 14.12
N LYS A 330 -3.31 -19.50 14.49
CA LYS A 330 -3.92 -18.61 15.49
C LYS A 330 -5.33 -18.16 15.09
N ILE A 331 -5.52 -17.79 13.82
CA ILE A 331 -6.84 -17.35 13.32
C ILE A 331 -7.82 -18.51 13.33
N THR A 332 -7.38 -19.71 12.93
CA THR A 332 -8.22 -20.92 12.94
C THR A 332 -8.68 -21.26 14.36
N ASN A 333 -7.76 -21.31 15.33
CA ASN A 333 -8.11 -21.62 16.71
C ASN A 333 -9.11 -20.62 17.32
N VAL A 334 -8.96 -19.33 17.02
CA VAL A 334 -9.93 -18.33 17.47
C VAL A 334 -11.29 -18.56 16.83
N ALA A 335 -11.32 -18.83 15.52
CA ALA A 335 -12.56 -19.04 14.77
C ALA A 335 -13.29 -20.33 15.23
N GLU A 336 -12.56 -21.41 15.50
CA GLU A 336 -13.10 -22.67 16.03
C GLU A 336 -13.67 -22.51 17.45
N LYS A 337 -12.98 -21.75 18.33
CA LYS A 337 -13.40 -21.51 19.72
C LYS A 337 -14.73 -20.75 19.85
N PHE A 338 -15.02 -19.86 18.89
CA PHE A 338 -16.21 -19.00 18.93
C PHE A 338 -17.31 -19.44 17.97
N TYR A 339 -17.24 -20.62 17.36
CA TYR A 339 -18.20 -21.15 16.37
C TYR A 339 -18.48 -20.21 15.18
N TRP A 340 -17.57 -19.27 14.90
CA TRP A 340 -17.73 -18.21 13.91
C TRP A 340 -17.00 -18.52 12.60
N TRP A 341 -17.01 -19.79 12.18
CA TRP A 341 -16.36 -20.14 10.93
C TRP A 341 -17.14 -19.61 9.75
N ASN A 342 -16.67 -18.52 9.16
CA ASN A 342 -17.22 -17.96 7.93
C ASN A 342 -16.10 -17.84 6.88
N ASN A 343 -16.24 -18.57 5.77
CA ASN A 343 -15.27 -18.58 4.66
C ASN A 343 -15.04 -17.17 4.11
N LYS A 344 -16.09 -16.33 4.03
CA LYS A 344 -15.98 -14.93 3.58
C LYS A 344 -15.15 -14.09 4.53
N LEU A 345 -15.29 -14.28 5.85
CA LEU A 345 -14.51 -13.58 6.86
C LEU A 345 -13.04 -14.01 6.78
N PHE A 346 -12.78 -15.33 6.72
CA PHE A 346 -11.41 -15.82 6.62
C PHE A 346 -10.73 -15.32 5.32
N LYS A 347 -11.45 -15.29 4.19
CA LYS A 347 -10.95 -14.71 2.94
C LYS A 347 -10.63 -13.22 3.10
N LYS A 348 -11.45 -12.43 3.81
CA LYS A 348 -11.15 -11.01 4.09
C LYS A 348 -9.89 -10.87 4.92
N ILE A 349 -9.71 -11.70 5.96
CA ILE A 349 -8.49 -11.69 6.78
C ILE A 349 -7.28 -12.12 5.94
N TYR A 350 -7.44 -13.16 5.11
CA TYR A 350 -6.39 -13.59 4.19
C TYR A 350 -5.95 -12.45 3.28
N SER A 351 -6.89 -11.82 2.56
CA SER A 351 -6.57 -10.75 1.61
C SER A 351 -6.09 -9.45 2.30
N GLY A 352 -6.52 -9.18 3.53
CA GLY A 352 -6.15 -7.97 4.26
C GLY A 352 -4.87 -8.07 5.09
N ALA A 353 -4.48 -9.26 5.51
CA ALA A 353 -3.34 -9.45 6.41
C ALA A 353 -2.32 -10.49 5.91
N ILE A 354 -2.79 -11.69 5.52
CA ILE A 354 -1.87 -12.80 5.17
C ILE A 354 -1.23 -12.58 3.80
N GLU A 355 -2.03 -12.27 2.78
CA GLU A 355 -1.56 -12.05 1.41
C GLU A 355 -0.58 -10.88 1.28
N PRO A 356 -0.84 -9.67 1.85
CA PRO A 356 0.13 -8.58 1.84
C PRO A 356 1.44 -8.94 2.53
N PHE A 357 1.38 -9.73 3.62
CA PHE A 357 2.58 -10.21 4.31
C PHE A 357 3.40 -11.17 3.42
N MET A 358 2.74 -12.09 2.69
CA MET A 358 3.40 -13.01 1.76
C MET A 358 4.07 -12.27 0.58
N LEU A 359 3.45 -11.18 0.14
CA LEU A 359 3.93 -10.37 -0.98
C LEU A 359 4.94 -9.30 -0.57
N PHE A 360 5.12 -9.03 0.73
CA PHE A 360 6.06 -8.03 1.21
C PHE A 360 7.50 -8.29 0.70
N GLY A 361 8.19 -7.24 0.23
CA GLY A 361 9.53 -7.35 -0.33
C GLY A 361 9.60 -8.00 -1.73
N HIS A 362 8.47 -8.12 -2.44
CA HIS A 362 8.47 -8.71 -3.80
C HIS A 362 9.30 -7.89 -4.80
N GLY A 363 9.46 -6.59 -4.61
CA GLY A 363 10.32 -5.72 -5.42
C GLY A 363 11.79 -6.23 -5.48
N ALA A 364 12.32 -6.72 -4.37
CA ALA A 364 13.64 -7.35 -4.33
C ALA A 364 13.71 -8.65 -5.13
N ARG A 365 12.62 -9.42 -5.19
CA ARG A 365 12.54 -10.79 -5.70
C ARG A 365 11.93 -10.91 -7.11
N GLY A 366 11.33 -9.86 -7.65
CA GLY A 366 10.48 -9.88 -8.83
C GLY A 366 11.06 -10.57 -10.07
N HIS A 367 12.39 -10.53 -10.25
CA HIS A 367 13.06 -11.20 -11.36
C HIS A 367 13.05 -12.74 -11.29
N LYS A 368 12.82 -13.30 -10.10
CA LYS A 368 12.78 -14.77 -9.89
C LYS A 368 11.36 -15.33 -9.84
N LEU A 369 10.33 -14.49 -9.92
CA LEU A 369 8.93 -14.93 -9.84
C LEU A 369 8.52 -15.85 -11.00
N HIS A 370 9.21 -15.77 -12.15
CA HIS A 370 9.00 -16.64 -13.31
C HIS A 370 9.62 -18.05 -13.14
N LEU A 371 10.51 -18.25 -12.15
CA LEU A 371 11.13 -19.54 -11.92
C LEU A 371 10.13 -20.54 -11.34
N LYS A 372 10.03 -21.73 -11.95
CA LYS A 372 9.14 -22.81 -11.48
C LYS A 372 9.36 -23.20 -10.02
N THR A 373 10.60 -23.08 -9.52
CA THR A 373 10.94 -23.34 -8.11
C THR A 373 10.30 -22.33 -7.17
N VAL A 374 10.32 -21.05 -7.52
CA VAL A 374 9.72 -19.97 -6.72
C VAL A 374 8.19 -20.05 -6.80
N ASP A 375 7.63 -20.31 -7.99
CA ASP A 375 6.19 -20.53 -8.16
C ASP A 375 5.68 -21.67 -7.27
N ARG A 376 6.37 -22.83 -7.30
CA ARG A 376 6.04 -23.98 -6.44
C ARG A 376 6.11 -23.63 -4.96
N PHE A 377 7.09 -22.84 -4.56
CA PHE A 377 7.27 -22.44 -3.17
C PHE A 377 6.16 -21.47 -2.72
N LEU A 378 5.82 -20.45 -3.51
CA LEU A 378 4.75 -19.50 -3.24
C LEU A 378 3.37 -20.20 -3.17
N ASN A 379 3.10 -21.12 -4.10
CA ASN A 379 1.90 -21.95 -4.07
C ASN A 379 1.86 -22.82 -2.81
N GLY A 380 3.01 -23.33 -2.35
CA GLY A 380 3.14 -24.10 -1.11
C GLY A 380 2.84 -23.28 0.15
N ILE A 381 3.22 -21.99 0.18
CA ILE A 381 2.86 -21.07 1.27
C ILE A 381 1.36 -20.76 1.25
N GLN A 382 0.80 -20.50 0.07
CA GLN A 382 -0.61 -20.16 -0.11
C GLN A 382 -1.55 -21.33 0.26
N ARG A 383 -1.08 -22.56 0.09
CA ARG A 383 -1.88 -23.77 0.26
C ARG A 383 -2.60 -23.90 1.61
N ARG A 384 -1.89 -23.64 2.74
CA ARG A 384 -2.48 -23.80 4.07
C ARG A 384 -3.66 -22.86 4.33
N PRO A 385 -3.55 -21.54 4.08
CA PRO A 385 -4.70 -20.66 4.13
C PRO A 385 -5.85 -21.11 3.21
N LEU A 386 -5.53 -21.56 1.97
CA LEU A 386 -6.54 -22.02 1.02
C LEU A 386 -7.33 -23.22 1.52
N ILE A 387 -6.67 -24.23 2.10
CA ILE A 387 -7.34 -25.39 2.72
C ILE A 387 -8.34 -24.91 3.79
N LYS A 388 -7.96 -23.92 4.59
CA LYS A 388 -8.84 -23.38 5.66
C LYS A 388 -9.99 -22.54 5.09
N ILE A 389 -9.77 -21.79 4.01
CA ILE A 389 -10.82 -21.03 3.32
C ILE A 389 -11.85 -21.97 2.67
N THR A 390 -11.39 -23.00 1.98
CA THR A 390 -12.24 -23.90 1.22
C THR A 390 -12.78 -25.07 2.05
N ARG A 391 -12.22 -25.32 3.25
CA ARG A 391 -12.49 -26.51 4.08
C ARG A 391 -12.26 -27.84 3.36
N ALA A 392 -11.39 -27.82 2.35
CA ALA A 392 -11.05 -29.01 1.57
C ALA A 392 -10.09 -29.93 2.33
N PHE A 393 -10.06 -31.18 1.95
CA PHE A 393 -9.10 -32.17 2.44
C PHE A 393 -7.67 -31.80 2.04
N ARG A 394 -6.71 -32.20 2.89
CA ARG A 394 -5.28 -31.85 2.69
C ARG A 394 -4.68 -32.41 1.39
N THR A 395 -5.30 -33.41 0.81
CA THR A 395 -4.87 -34.04 -0.46
C THR A 395 -5.30 -33.28 -1.72
N THR A 396 -6.25 -32.34 -1.60
CA THR A 396 -6.76 -31.52 -2.72
C THR A 396 -5.63 -30.72 -3.38
N SER A 397 -5.62 -30.65 -4.72
CA SER A 397 -4.59 -29.89 -5.45
C SER A 397 -4.66 -28.40 -5.15
N THR A 398 -3.50 -27.72 -5.12
CA THR A 398 -3.44 -26.28 -4.84
C THR A 398 -4.16 -25.46 -5.93
N ALA A 399 -4.11 -25.90 -7.19
CA ALA A 399 -4.82 -25.25 -8.29
C ALA A 399 -6.34 -25.27 -8.08
N ALA A 400 -6.90 -26.44 -7.71
CA ALA A 400 -8.33 -26.56 -7.38
C ALA A 400 -8.71 -25.66 -6.18
N LEU A 401 -7.89 -25.64 -5.13
CA LEU A 401 -8.10 -24.76 -3.98
C LEU A 401 -8.15 -23.27 -4.35
N GLN A 402 -7.28 -22.83 -5.25
CA GLN A 402 -7.23 -21.46 -5.76
C GLN A 402 -8.52 -21.10 -6.51
N VAL A 403 -9.01 -21.99 -7.37
CA VAL A 403 -10.25 -21.80 -8.14
C VAL A 403 -11.47 -21.78 -7.24
N ILE A 404 -11.60 -22.74 -6.32
CA ILE A 404 -12.71 -22.79 -5.36
C ILE A 404 -12.73 -21.55 -4.44
N ALA A 405 -11.56 -21.11 -3.98
CA ALA A 405 -11.44 -19.91 -3.15
C ALA A 405 -11.60 -18.60 -3.95
N GLY A 406 -11.55 -18.64 -5.28
CA GLY A 406 -11.53 -17.45 -6.12
C GLY A 406 -10.34 -16.53 -5.80
N LEU A 407 -9.15 -17.12 -5.65
CA LEU A 407 -7.90 -16.41 -5.30
C LEU A 407 -6.81 -16.75 -6.32
N LEU A 408 -6.24 -15.71 -6.92
CA LEU A 408 -5.11 -15.85 -7.85
C LEU A 408 -3.97 -16.67 -7.24
N PRO A 409 -3.28 -17.51 -8.05
CA PRO A 409 -1.97 -18.02 -7.67
C PRO A 409 -1.05 -16.91 -7.18
N LEU A 410 -0.37 -17.12 -6.05
CA LEU A 410 0.38 -16.06 -5.39
C LEU A 410 1.51 -15.49 -6.27
N SER A 411 2.08 -16.29 -7.16
CA SER A 411 3.08 -15.83 -8.13
C SER A 411 2.50 -14.85 -9.17
N LEU A 412 1.26 -15.07 -9.63
CA LEU A 412 0.56 -14.12 -10.49
C LEU A 412 0.16 -12.87 -9.73
N LYS A 413 -0.31 -13.01 -8.49
CA LYS A 413 -0.64 -11.89 -7.62
C LYS A 413 0.55 -10.96 -7.36
N ALA A 414 1.76 -11.51 -7.26
CA ALA A 414 2.99 -10.74 -7.11
C ALA A 414 3.31 -9.85 -8.33
N VAL A 415 2.83 -10.21 -9.52
CA VAL A 415 2.97 -9.39 -10.74
C VAL A 415 2.01 -8.20 -10.73
N GLU A 416 0.78 -8.38 -10.22
CA GLU A 416 -0.24 -7.32 -10.12
C GLU A 416 0.27 -6.07 -9.36
N SER A 417 1.23 -6.23 -8.46
CA SER A 417 1.72 -5.16 -7.60
C SER A 417 2.89 -4.34 -8.18
N LYS A 418 3.38 -4.65 -9.41
CA LYS A 418 4.59 -4.02 -9.98
C LYS A 418 4.37 -2.67 -10.68
N ASP A 419 3.22 -2.46 -11.33
CA ASP A 419 2.97 -1.29 -12.18
C ASP A 419 1.93 -0.37 -11.54
N ILE A 420 2.38 0.61 -10.75
CA ILE A 420 1.49 1.57 -10.08
C ILE A 420 1.86 3.00 -10.49
N GLU A 421 0.82 3.76 -10.82
CA GLU A 421 0.81 5.18 -11.17
C GLU A 421 1.64 6.05 -10.19
N THR A 422 2.43 6.96 -10.74
CA THR A 422 3.04 8.07 -9.98
C THR A 422 1.99 9.12 -9.63
N ARG A 423 1.75 9.33 -8.33
CA ARG A 423 0.99 10.48 -7.86
C ARG A 423 1.89 11.70 -7.77
N ILE A 424 1.36 12.87 -8.11
CA ILE A 424 2.02 14.14 -7.83
C ILE A 424 2.22 14.24 -6.31
N ASP A 425 3.44 14.53 -5.87
CA ASP A 425 3.68 14.75 -4.46
C ASP A 425 3.08 16.11 -4.08
N ILE A 426 2.17 16.12 -3.09
CA ILE A 426 1.55 17.35 -2.60
C ILE A 426 2.58 18.41 -2.17
N TYR A 427 3.78 17.97 -1.77
CA TYR A 427 4.89 18.88 -1.41
C TYR A 427 5.64 19.45 -2.62
N ASP A 428 5.27 19.13 -3.86
CA ASP A 428 5.70 19.86 -5.05
C ASP A 428 4.94 21.19 -5.21
N LEU A 429 3.83 21.34 -4.47
CA LEU A 429 3.06 22.56 -4.39
C LEU A 429 3.32 23.26 -3.06
N HIS A 430 3.44 24.60 -3.10
CA HIS A 430 3.51 25.37 -1.87
C HIS A 430 2.26 25.12 -1.00
N PRO A 431 2.37 25.00 0.34
CA PRO A 431 1.22 24.69 1.20
C PRO A 431 0.04 25.68 1.09
N THR A 432 0.28 26.93 0.69
CA THR A 432 -0.78 27.90 0.42
C THR A 432 -1.59 27.58 -0.85
N LYS A 433 -1.06 26.73 -1.72
CA LYS A 433 -1.73 26.23 -2.93
C LYS A 433 -2.53 24.94 -2.68
N TRP A 434 -2.62 24.48 -1.45
CA TRP A 434 -3.48 23.34 -1.07
C TRP A 434 -4.91 23.81 -0.86
N THR A 435 -5.52 24.26 -1.93
CA THR A 435 -6.84 24.86 -1.88
C THR A 435 -7.96 23.81 -1.80
N SER A 436 -9.04 24.20 -1.18
CA SER A 436 -10.32 23.49 -1.15
C SER A 436 -11.31 24.32 -1.94
N ILE A 437 -11.90 23.76 -2.98
CA ILE A 437 -12.93 24.41 -3.77
C ILE A 437 -14.28 23.85 -3.30
N PRO A 438 -15.07 24.61 -2.54
CA PRO A 438 -16.36 24.16 -2.06
C PRO A 438 -17.39 24.14 -3.20
N PHE A 439 -18.41 23.31 -3.05
CA PHE A 439 -19.56 23.28 -3.95
C PHE A 439 -20.88 23.37 -3.18
N GLY A 440 -21.91 23.96 -3.82
CA GLY A 440 -23.26 24.07 -3.30
C GLY A 440 -24.18 22.94 -3.78
N MET A 441 -25.44 22.99 -3.34
CA MET A 441 -26.53 22.11 -3.76
C MET A 441 -27.76 22.92 -4.23
N GLU A 442 -27.54 24.18 -4.57
CA GLU A 442 -28.57 25.08 -5.04
C GLU A 442 -29.01 24.62 -6.44
N PRO A 443 -30.34 24.60 -6.73
CA PRO A 443 -30.83 24.26 -8.04
C PRO A 443 -30.50 25.36 -9.07
N PRO A 444 -30.52 25.04 -10.38
CA PRO A 444 -30.40 26.06 -11.43
C PRO A 444 -31.58 27.04 -11.36
N THR A 445 -31.31 28.34 -11.53
CA THR A 445 -32.27 29.43 -11.43
C THR A 445 -32.65 30.02 -12.80
N GLY A 446 -31.81 29.81 -13.80
CA GLY A 446 -31.96 30.40 -15.14
C GLY A 446 -31.63 31.91 -15.21
N GLU A 447 -31.12 32.54 -14.15
CA GLU A 447 -30.89 33.99 -14.10
C GLU A 447 -29.49 34.40 -14.62
N ASP A 448 -28.47 33.55 -14.40
CA ASP A 448 -27.06 33.75 -14.80
C ASP A 448 -26.70 32.78 -15.95
N ILE A 449 -25.41 32.79 -16.37
CA ILE A 449 -24.90 31.74 -17.25
C ILE A 449 -24.70 30.46 -16.44
N GLU A 450 -25.42 29.44 -16.86
CA GLU A 450 -25.39 28.10 -16.28
C GLU A 450 -24.66 27.12 -17.21
N ILE A 451 -23.67 26.41 -16.70
CA ILE A 451 -22.89 25.43 -17.45
C ILE A 451 -23.09 24.06 -16.80
N PHE A 452 -23.57 23.11 -17.60
CA PHE A 452 -23.78 21.73 -17.16
C PHE A 452 -22.71 20.84 -17.75
N THR A 453 -22.16 19.92 -16.94
CA THR A 453 -21.07 19.04 -17.37
C THR A 453 -21.39 17.60 -17.04
N ASP A 454 -21.08 16.69 -17.98
CA ASP A 454 -21.25 15.26 -17.82
C ASP A 454 -20.13 14.45 -18.48
N GLY A 455 -19.93 13.21 -18.01
CA GLY A 455 -18.98 12.25 -18.55
C GLY A 455 -19.57 10.85 -18.64
N SER A 456 -19.63 10.30 -19.85
CA SER A 456 -20.24 8.99 -20.11
C SER A 456 -19.25 7.95 -20.61
N LYS A 457 -19.55 6.67 -20.32
CA LYS A 457 -18.82 5.51 -20.87
C LYS A 457 -19.78 4.42 -21.32
N VAL A 458 -19.77 4.15 -22.63
CA VAL A 458 -20.60 3.12 -23.26
C VAL A 458 -19.68 2.20 -24.08
N ASP A 459 -19.82 0.89 -23.92
CA ASP A 459 -19.05 -0.15 -24.64
C ASP A 459 -17.52 0.10 -24.67
N ASP A 460 -16.99 0.43 -23.49
CA ASP A 460 -15.57 0.81 -23.27
C ASP A 460 -15.14 2.15 -23.94
N LYS A 461 -15.99 2.84 -24.69
CA LYS A 461 -15.73 4.16 -25.26
C LYS A 461 -16.16 5.27 -24.31
N VAL A 462 -15.39 6.37 -24.26
CA VAL A 462 -15.53 7.41 -23.23
C VAL A 462 -15.72 8.78 -23.87
N GLY A 463 -16.78 9.49 -23.49
CA GLY A 463 -17.10 10.85 -23.96
C GLY A 463 -17.34 11.81 -22.80
N ALA A 464 -17.06 13.08 -22.98
CA ALA A 464 -17.35 14.17 -22.08
C ALA A 464 -18.07 15.29 -22.81
N ALA A 465 -18.95 16.01 -22.12
CA ALA A 465 -19.68 17.13 -22.66
C ALA A 465 -19.85 18.27 -21.65
N MET A 466 -19.99 19.47 -22.18
CA MET A 466 -20.51 20.62 -21.45
C MET A 466 -21.59 21.31 -22.27
N VAL A 467 -22.57 21.87 -21.60
CA VAL A 467 -23.69 22.65 -22.19
C VAL A 467 -23.78 23.98 -21.46
N VAL A 468 -23.89 25.06 -22.22
CA VAL A 468 -24.03 26.41 -21.67
C VAL A 468 -25.44 26.89 -21.92
N LEU A 469 -26.13 27.24 -20.85
CA LEU A 469 -27.47 27.83 -20.90
C LEU A 469 -27.44 29.31 -20.49
N TYR A 470 -28.22 30.11 -21.17
CA TYR A 470 -28.56 31.49 -20.80
C TYR A 470 -30.06 31.66 -20.77
N HIS A 471 -30.61 32.07 -19.65
CA HIS A 471 -32.07 32.11 -19.42
C HIS A 471 -32.79 30.80 -19.79
N GLY A 472 -32.17 29.67 -19.46
CA GLY A 472 -32.70 28.33 -19.72
C GLY A 472 -32.62 27.87 -21.19
N VAL A 473 -32.04 28.69 -22.09
CA VAL A 473 -31.86 28.36 -23.51
C VAL A 473 -30.42 27.94 -23.77
N GLU A 474 -30.24 26.82 -24.48
CA GLU A 474 -28.88 26.35 -24.90
C GLU A 474 -28.29 27.32 -25.91
N ILE A 475 -27.13 27.90 -25.55
CA ILE A 475 -26.39 28.82 -26.42
C ILE A 475 -25.09 28.20 -26.97
N LEU A 476 -24.57 27.19 -26.33
CA LEU A 476 -23.36 26.49 -26.77
C LEU A 476 -23.29 25.11 -26.13
N HIS A 477 -22.70 24.16 -26.83
CA HIS A 477 -22.17 22.94 -26.23
C HIS A 477 -20.76 22.64 -26.78
N LYS A 478 -19.94 21.94 -25.98
CA LYS A 478 -18.66 21.38 -26.40
C LYS A 478 -18.62 19.92 -25.97
N VAL A 479 -18.04 19.09 -26.82
CA VAL A 479 -17.87 17.64 -26.57
C VAL A 479 -16.41 17.25 -26.73
N CYS A 480 -16.04 16.12 -26.15
CA CYS A 480 -14.67 15.60 -26.23
C CYS A 480 -14.67 14.07 -26.16
N ARG A 481 -14.12 13.40 -27.15
CA ARG A 481 -13.91 11.96 -27.17
C ARG A 481 -12.58 11.63 -26.46
N LEU A 482 -12.64 10.95 -25.31
CA LEU A 482 -11.46 10.49 -24.58
C LEU A 482 -11.04 9.11 -25.07
N ASP A 483 -9.77 8.74 -24.81
CA ASP A 483 -9.28 7.41 -25.14
C ASP A 483 -10.06 6.29 -24.36
N ASP A 484 -10.15 5.09 -24.93
CA ASP A 484 -10.94 3.98 -24.41
C ASP A 484 -10.47 3.48 -23.02
N THR A 485 -9.25 3.83 -22.63
CA THR A 485 -8.71 3.49 -21.30
C THR A 485 -9.10 4.47 -20.22
N ALA A 486 -9.67 5.63 -20.59
CA ALA A 486 -10.15 6.62 -19.65
C ALA A 486 -11.31 6.08 -18.79
N THR A 487 -11.47 6.64 -17.62
CA THR A 487 -12.54 6.32 -16.67
C THR A 487 -13.65 7.36 -16.76
N VAL A 488 -14.87 7.02 -16.36
CA VAL A 488 -15.96 8.00 -16.21
C VAL A 488 -15.51 9.19 -15.35
N TYR A 489 -14.79 8.95 -14.25
CA TYR A 489 -14.23 10.02 -13.42
C TYR A 489 -13.35 11.01 -14.20
N GLN A 490 -12.56 10.52 -15.16
CA GLN A 490 -11.74 11.38 -16.02
C GLN A 490 -12.58 12.13 -17.06
N ALA A 491 -13.63 11.51 -17.57
CA ALA A 491 -14.58 12.16 -18.48
C ALA A 491 -15.31 13.32 -17.77
N GLU A 492 -15.81 13.10 -16.57
CA GLU A 492 -16.40 14.12 -15.72
C GLU A 492 -15.43 15.27 -15.41
N SER A 493 -14.17 14.90 -15.09
CA SER A 493 -13.12 15.91 -14.88
C SER A 493 -12.84 16.72 -16.14
N GLN A 494 -12.92 16.10 -17.32
CA GLN A 494 -12.73 16.77 -18.62
C GLN A 494 -13.90 17.70 -18.94
N GLY A 495 -15.14 17.31 -18.65
CA GLY A 495 -16.30 18.18 -18.78
C GLY A 495 -16.14 19.47 -17.95
N LEU A 496 -15.75 19.34 -16.69
CA LEU A 496 -15.45 20.50 -15.84
C LEU A 496 -14.27 21.34 -16.36
N LYS A 497 -13.24 20.71 -16.92
CA LYS A 497 -12.12 21.42 -17.54
C LYS A 497 -12.58 22.28 -18.71
N MET A 498 -13.37 21.71 -19.63
CA MET A 498 -13.94 22.44 -20.77
C MET A 498 -14.80 23.62 -20.32
N ALA A 499 -15.59 23.46 -19.24
CA ALA A 499 -16.39 24.54 -18.65
C ALA A 499 -15.49 25.69 -18.15
N LEU A 500 -14.43 25.38 -17.43
CA LEU A 500 -13.49 26.39 -16.92
C LEU A 500 -12.72 27.08 -18.07
N GLU A 501 -12.30 26.34 -19.09
CA GLU A 501 -11.65 26.88 -20.28
C GLU A 501 -12.59 27.84 -21.04
N TYR A 502 -13.85 27.46 -21.21
CA TYR A 502 -14.86 28.34 -21.79
C TYR A 502 -15.02 29.65 -21.00
N ILE A 503 -15.03 29.58 -19.67
CA ILE A 503 -15.16 30.77 -18.81
C ILE A 503 -13.95 31.68 -18.97
N VAL A 504 -12.72 31.14 -19.14
CA VAL A 504 -11.52 31.94 -19.42
C VAL A 504 -11.63 32.70 -20.73
N GLU A 505 -12.12 32.04 -21.77
CA GLU A 505 -12.29 32.60 -23.13
C GLU A 505 -13.45 33.60 -23.26
N SER A 506 -14.45 33.50 -22.40
CA SER A 506 -15.66 34.35 -22.43
C SER A 506 -15.32 35.81 -22.06
N VAL A 507 -15.59 36.75 -22.94
CA VAL A 507 -15.33 38.18 -22.71
C VAL A 507 -16.52 38.91 -22.07
N ASN A 508 -17.76 38.55 -22.45
CA ASN A 508 -18.95 39.32 -22.14
C ASN A 508 -19.64 38.98 -20.83
N TRP A 509 -19.25 37.88 -20.17
CA TRP A 509 -19.90 37.35 -19.00
C TRP A 509 -18.97 37.38 -17.78
N HIS A 510 -19.51 37.71 -16.60
CA HIS A 510 -18.70 37.82 -15.37
C HIS A 510 -19.18 36.88 -14.24
N ARG A 511 -20.39 36.29 -14.33
CA ARG A 511 -20.96 35.39 -13.34
C ARG A 511 -21.35 34.07 -13.98
N PHE A 512 -20.91 32.96 -13.37
CA PHE A 512 -21.11 31.62 -13.91
C PHE A 512 -21.45 30.64 -12.81
N HIS A 513 -22.42 29.79 -13.06
CA HIS A 513 -22.75 28.63 -12.26
C HIS A 513 -22.40 27.36 -13.03
N ILE A 514 -21.57 26.49 -12.46
CA ILE A 514 -21.23 25.20 -13.06
C ILE A 514 -21.94 24.10 -12.27
N PHE A 515 -22.70 23.29 -12.96
CA PHE A 515 -23.47 22.16 -12.44
C PHE A 515 -22.85 20.84 -12.91
N SER A 516 -22.69 19.88 -11.99
CA SER A 516 -22.24 18.53 -12.33
C SER A 516 -22.92 17.54 -11.38
N ASP A 517 -23.29 16.37 -11.88
CA ASP A 517 -23.81 15.27 -11.06
C ASP A 517 -22.71 14.38 -10.49
N SER A 518 -21.46 14.59 -10.93
CA SER A 518 -20.27 13.86 -10.44
C SER A 518 -19.85 14.31 -9.04
N ARG A 519 -20.55 13.84 -8.03
CA ARG A 519 -20.20 14.11 -6.63
C ARG A 519 -18.75 13.70 -6.29
N SER A 520 -18.21 12.69 -6.97
CA SER A 520 -16.86 12.19 -6.75
C SER A 520 -15.79 13.20 -7.20
N VAL A 521 -15.99 13.89 -8.32
CA VAL A 521 -15.07 14.93 -8.81
C VAL A 521 -15.18 16.18 -7.93
N LEU A 522 -16.39 16.62 -7.60
CA LEU A 522 -16.61 17.78 -6.73
C LEU A 522 -16.00 17.58 -5.34
N GLN A 523 -16.18 16.42 -4.70
CA GLN A 523 -15.53 16.10 -3.43
C GLN A 523 -14.01 16.04 -3.56
N SER A 524 -13.49 15.66 -4.71
CA SER A 524 -12.05 15.68 -4.97
C SER A 524 -11.50 17.10 -5.09
N LEU A 525 -12.26 18.04 -5.64
CA LEU A 525 -11.94 19.47 -5.68
C LEU A 525 -12.03 20.09 -4.27
N GLU A 526 -13.01 19.71 -3.48
CA GLU A 526 -13.16 20.15 -2.08
C GLU A 526 -12.03 19.61 -1.19
N SER A 527 -11.47 18.45 -1.50
CA SER A 527 -10.38 17.86 -0.72
C SER A 527 -9.06 18.57 -0.96
N SER A 528 -8.51 19.24 0.04
CA SER A 528 -7.16 19.83 -0.01
C SER A 528 -6.02 18.80 -0.16
N LYS A 529 -6.31 17.50 -0.08
CA LYS A 529 -5.31 16.40 -0.09
C LYS A 529 -5.34 15.56 -1.36
N ASN A 530 -6.23 15.83 -2.28
CA ASN A 530 -6.26 15.07 -3.53
C ASN A 530 -5.09 15.50 -4.42
N THR A 531 -4.27 14.54 -4.82
CA THR A 531 -3.03 14.73 -5.60
C THR A 531 -3.08 14.05 -6.96
N SER A 532 -4.29 13.67 -7.43
CA SER A 532 -4.40 13.21 -8.83
C SER A 532 -4.10 14.37 -9.78
N GLN A 533 -3.40 14.08 -10.88
CA GLN A 533 -2.93 15.10 -11.81
C GLN A 533 -4.10 15.93 -12.36
N SER A 534 -5.17 15.28 -12.78
CA SER A 534 -6.37 15.94 -13.32
C SER A 534 -7.00 16.93 -12.32
N ILE A 535 -7.08 16.56 -11.04
CA ILE A 535 -7.66 17.45 -10.00
C ILE A 535 -6.72 18.61 -9.69
N VAL A 536 -5.40 18.39 -9.67
CA VAL A 536 -4.44 19.50 -9.47
C VAL A 536 -4.51 20.48 -10.63
N GLU A 537 -4.63 20.02 -11.86
CA GLU A 537 -4.81 20.86 -13.05
C GLU A 537 -6.14 21.64 -12.99
N LEU A 538 -7.24 20.99 -12.65
CA LEU A 538 -8.54 21.65 -12.48
C LEU A 538 -8.51 22.74 -11.39
N LYS A 539 -7.86 22.48 -10.26
CA LYS A 539 -7.71 23.48 -9.19
C LYS A 539 -6.92 24.70 -9.64
N LYS A 540 -5.81 24.50 -10.36
CA LYS A 540 -5.02 25.60 -10.92
C LYS A 540 -5.87 26.45 -11.89
N LEU A 541 -6.57 25.79 -12.79
CA LEU A 541 -7.44 26.47 -13.76
C LEU A 541 -8.59 27.22 -13.03
N PHE A 542 -9.19 26.62 -12.02
CA PHE A 542 -10.23 27.27 -11.22
C PHE A 542 -9.69 28.52 -10.50
N GLU A 543 -8.49 28.45 -9.91
CA GLU A 543 -7.85 29.61 -9.28
C GLU A 543 -7.63 30.75 -10.29
N GLU A 544 -7.18 30.45 -11.51
CA GLU A 544 -6.98 31.44 -12.56
C GLU A 544 -8.30 32.12 -12.95
N VAL A 545 -9.37 31.33 -13.03
CA VAL A 545 -10.70 31.83 -13.39
C VAL A 545 -11.28 32.74 -12.28
N VAL A 546 -11.23 32.29 -11.03
CA VAL A 546 -11.82 33.03 -9.88
C VAL A 546 -11.12 34.37 -9.60
N CYS A 547 -9.85 34.51 -10.02
CA CYS A 547 -9.16 35.80 -9.95
C CYS A 547 -9.77 36.88 -10.86
N LYS A 548 -10.51 36.49 -11.90
CA LYS A 548 -11.03 37.40 -12.94
C LYS A 548 -12.57 37.42 -13.00
N LYS A 549 -13.23 36.35 -12.59
CA LYS A 549 -14.66 36.10 -12.77
C LYS A 549 -15.27 35.45 -11.55
N TRP A 550 -16.56 35.68 -11.33
CA TRP A 550 -17.27 35.01 -10.26
C TRP A 550 -17.79 33.66 -10.74
N VAL A 551 -17.36 32.55 -10.08
CA VAL A 551 -17.71 31.17 -10.44
C VAL A 551 -18.10 30.40 -9.19
N ARG A 552 -19.19 29.65 -9.28
CA ARG A 552 -19.66 28.75 -8.24
C ARG A 552 -19.92 27.36 -8.79
N LEU A 553 -19.48 26.33 -8.06
CA LEU A 553 -19.76 24.93 -8.39
C LEU A 553 -20.98 24.44 -7.65
N HIS A 554 -21.82 23.65 -8.31
CA HIS A 554 -23.03 23.05 -7.75
C HIS A 554 -23.10 21.56 -8.08
N TRP A 555 -23.59 20.78 -7.12
CA TRP A 555 -23.96 19.41 -7.38
C TRP A 555 -25.45 19.33 -7.72
N VAL A 556 -25.76 18.59 -8.78
CA VAL A 556 -27.14 18.24 -9.16
C VAL A 556 -27.28 16.72 -9.11
N LYS A 557 -28.50 16.26 -8.90
CA LYS A 557 -28.77 14.82 -8.92
C LYS A 557 -28.97 14.37 -10.36
N ALA A 558 -28.32 13.24 -10.74
CA ALA A 558 -28.49 12.65 -12.06
C ALA A 558 -29.92 12.20 -12.32
N HIS A 559 -30.38 12.33 -13.56
CA HIS A 559 -31.65 11.80 -14.08
C HIS A 559 -32.91 12.22 -13.28
N VAL A 560 -33.01 13.49 -12.90
CA VAL A 560 -34.16 14.05 -12.18
C VAL A 560 -34.93 15.14 -12.97
N GLY A 561 -34.70 15.24 -14.27
CA GLY A 561 -35.40 16.19 -15.15
C GLY A 561 -34.75 17.58 -15.22
N VAL A 562 -33.51 17.74 -14.79
CA VAL A 562 -32.74 18.99 -14.99
C VAL A 562 -32.29 19.07 -16.44
N PHE A 563 -32.97 19.93 -17.24
CA PHE A 563 -32.78 20.02 -18.69
C PHE A 563 -31.28 20.10 -19.11
N GLY A 564 -30.49 21.00 -18.52
CA GLY A 564 -29.08 21.17 -18.90
C GLY A 564 -28.22 19.93 -18.56
N ASN A 565 -28.54 19.23 -17.46
CA ASN A 565 -27.81 18.01 -17.10
C ASN A 565 -28.13 16.83 -18.02
N GLU A 566 -29.41 16.68 -18.41
CA GLU A 566 -29.84 15.65 -19.36
C GLU A 566 -29.24 15.91 -20.75
N ARG A 567 -29.19 17.17 -21.18
CA ARG A 567 -28.51 17.54 -22.45
C ARG A 567 -27.00 17.23 -22.42
N ALA A 568 -26.32 17.51 -21.31
CA ALA A 568 -24.90 17.20 -21.17
C ALA A 568 -24.67 15.67 -21.20
N ASP A 569 -25.50 14.86 -20.52
CA ASP A 569 -25.47 13.40 -20.55
C ASP A 569 -25.70 12.85 -21.97
N ASP A 570 -26.75 13.38 -22.71
CA ASP A 570 -27.00 13.00 -24.07
C ASP A 570 -25.80 13.26 -25.00
N TYR A 571 -25.18 14.45 -24.92
CA TYR A 571 -24.02 14.78 -25.69
C TYR A 571 -22.80 13.95 -25.31
N ALA A 572 -22.55 13.69 -24.02
CA ALA A 572 -21.47 12.84 -23.57
C ALA A 572 -21.63 11.39 -24.07
N LYS A 573 -22.86 10.85 -24.08
CA LYS A 573 -23.20 9.54 -24.66
C LYS A 573 -23.01 9.52 -26.18
N LEU A 574 -23.49 10.51 -26.88
CA LEU A 574 -23.35 10.63 -28.35
C LEU A 574 -21.88 10.63 -28.73
N GLU A 575 -21.04 11.34 -27.96
CA GLU A 575 -19.60 11.45 -28.23
C GLU A 575 -18.88 10.10 -28.09
N THR A 576 -19.39 9.15 -27.28
CA THR A 576 -18.82 7.81 -27.23
C THR A 576 -18.92 7.05 -28.55
N THR A 577 -19.81 7.44 -29.48
CA THR A 577 -19.96 6.77 -30.78
C THR A 577 -18.92 7.21 -31.80
N GLN A 578 -18.21 8.33 -31.56
CA GLN A 578 -17.20 8.84 -32.47
C GLN A 578 -15.97 7.92 -32.55
N ALA A 579 -15.38 7.80 -33.75
CA ALA A 579 -14.23 6.96 -34.00
C ALA A 579 -12.90 7.63 -33.59
N THR A 580 -12.81 8.95 -33.74
CA THR A 580 -11.59 9.73 -33.47
C THR A 580 -11.52 10.10 -32.00
N VAL A 581 -10.32 9.99 -31.42
CA VAL A 581 -10.04 10.35 -30.02
C VAL A 581 -9.44 11.76 -30.00
N ASP A 582 -10.08 12.68 -29.25
CA ASP A 582 -9.62 14.07 -29.14
C ASP A 582 -8.61 14.24 -27.99
N CYS A 583 -8.76 13.46 -26.92
CA CYS A 583 -7.98 13.60 -25.71
C CYS A 583 -7.46 12.26 -25.19
N PHE A 584 -6.15 12.19 -24.96
CA PHE A 584 -5.50 11.04 -24.31
C PHE A 584 -5.28 11.35 -22.83
N CYS A 585 -5.92 10.59 -21.97
CA CYS A 585 -5.81 10.74 -20.53
C CYS A 585 -4.68 9.87 -19.96
N PRO A 586 -3.90 10.37 -18.97
CA PRO A 586 -3.00 9.53 -18.21
C PRO A 586 -3.76 8.37 -17.58
N ARG A 587 -3.28 7.13 -17.79
CA ARG A 587 -3.98 5.94 -17.28
C ARG A 587 -4.07 5.97 -15.76
N SER A 588 -5.28 5.92 -15.23
CA SER A 588 -5.50 5.85 -13.80
C SER A 588 -4.99 4.53 -13.22
N LYS A 589 -4.61 4.53 -11.94
CA LYS A 589 -4.29 3.30 -11.20
C LYS A 589 -5.39 2.24 -11.33
N ALA A 590 -6.65 2.65 -11.31
CA ALA A 590 -7.78 1.74 -11.44
C ALA A 590 -7.81 1.08 -12.83
N THR A 591 -7.56 1.85 -13.89
CA THR A 591 -7.47 1.35 -15.27
C THR A 591 -6.32 0.37 -15.43
N ILE A 592 -5.11 0.73 -14.99
CA ILE A 592 -3.93 -0.15 -15.04
C ILE A 592 -4.21 -1.45 -14.28
N THR A 593 -4.76 -1.36 -13.06
CA THR A 593 -5.11 -2.53 -12.27
C THR A 593 -6.14 -3.41 -12.99
N ARG A 594 -7.14 -2.82 -13.68
CA ARG A 594 -8.15 -3.56 -14.44
C ARG A 594 -7.52 -4.31 -15.64
N ILE A 595 -6.64 -3.64 -16.39
CA ILE A 595 -5.95 -4.24 -17.55
C ILE A 595 -5.07 -5.40 -17.09
N ILE A 596 -4.23 -5.18 -16.08
CA ILE A 596 -3.36 -6.21 -15.51
C ILE A 596 -4.20 -7.39 -14.99
N ARG A 597 -5.30 -7.13 -14.29
CA ARG A 597 -6.18 -8.20 -13.79
C ARG A 597 -6.81 -9.02 -14.91
N LYS A 598 -7.22 -8.38 -15.99
CA LYS A 598 -7.76 -9.11 -17.17
C LYS A 598 -6.71 -10.06 -17.74
N GLU A 599 -5.49 -9.58 -17.92
CA GLU A 599 -4.36 -10.40 -18.38
C GLU A 599 -4.01 -11.54 -17.41
N LEU A 600 -3.96 -11.24 -16.11
CA LEU A 600 -3.68 -12.24 -15.07
C LEU A 600 -4.77 -13.33 -14.99
N VAL A 601 -6.02 -12.97 -15.22
CA VAL A 601 -7.12 -13.96 -15.31
C VAL A 601 -6.92 -14.88 -16.52
N CYS A 602 -6.53 -14.34 -17.69
CA CYS A 602 -6.19 -15.16 -18.86
C CYS A 602 -5.02 -16.11 -18.56
N GLN A 603 -3.96 -15.62 -17.93
CA GLN A 603 -2.82 -16.46 -17.53
C GLN A 603 -3.23 -17.51 -16.49
N TRP A 604 -4.12 -17.18 -15.56
CA TRP A 604 -4.66 -18.13 -14.59
C TRP A 604 -5.52 -19.19 -15.26
N GLN A 605 -6.39 -18.80 -16.20
CA GLN A 605 -7.20 -19.73 -16.99
C GLN A 605 -6.30 -20.71 -17.74
N ASN A 606 -5.31 -20.21 -18.46
CA ASN A 606 -4.36 -21.07 -19.18
C ASN A 606 -3.63 -22.06 -18.25
N ARG A 607 -3.26 -21.63 -17.02
CA ARG A 607 -2.67 -22.55 -16.03
C ARG A 607 -3.67 -23.56 -15.53
N TRP A 608 -4.94 -23.20 -15.39
CA TRP A 608 -6.01 -24.10 -14.95
C TRP A 608 -6.32 -25.14 -16.01
N ASP A 609 -6.46 -24.73 -17.26
CA ASP A 609 -6.76 -25.62 -18.40
C ASP A 609 -5.66 -26.66 -18.61
N ASN A 610 -4.40 -26.25 -18.44
CA ASN A 610 -3.23 -27.13 -18.62
C ASN A 610 -2.79 -27.83 -17.32
N CYS A 611 -3.58 -27.74 -16.24
CA CYS A 611 -3.22 -28.36 -14.97
C CYS A 611 -3.44 -29.86 -15.02
N GLY A 612 -2.40 -30.67 -14.75
CA GLY A 612 -2.51 -32.14 -14.67
C GLY A 612 -3.29 -32.65 -13.46
N ASN A 613 -3.45 -31.80 -12.42
CA ASN A 613 -4.12 -32.14 -11.16
C ASN A 613 -5.40 -31.35 -10.99
N GLY A 614 -6.44 -31.94 -10.39
CA GLY A 614 -7.72 -31.26 -10.14
C GLY A 614 -8.72 -31.38 -11.31
N LYS A 615 -8.56 -32.34 -12.20
CA LYS A 615 -9.45 -32.61 -13.35
C LYS A 615 -10.90 -32.75 -12.93
N HIS A 616 -11.17 -33.45 -11.83
CA HIS A 616 -12.52 -33.57 -11.30
C HIS A 616 -13.13 -32.18 -10.96
N THR A 617 -12.37 -31.30 -10.26
CA THR A 617 -12.83 -29.94 -9.99
C THR A 617 -13.03 -29.15 -11.28
N GLN A 618 -12.17 -29.35 -12.30
CA GLN A 618 -12.24 -28.66 -13.58
C GLN A 618 -13.53 -28.98 -14.35
N LYS A 619 -14.05 -30.22 -14.21
CA LYS A 619 -15.32 -30.65 -14.79
C LYS A 619 -16.50 -29.74 -14.35
N TYR A 620 -16.52 -29.31 -13.07
CA TYR A 620 -17.59 -28.50 -12.50
C TYR A 620 -17.26 -27.01 -12.43
N LEU A 621 -15.98 -26.66 -12.42
CA LEU A 621 -15.48 -25.30 -12.38
C LEU A 621 -14.46 -25.08 -13.51
N PRO A 622 -14.91 -25.06 -14.79
CA PRO A 622 -14.00 -24.90 -15.92
C PRO A 622 -13.38 -23.50 -15.97
N SER A 623 -14.11 -22.46 -15.52
CA SER A 623 -13.66 -21.08 -15.57
C SER A 623 -13.11 -20.58 -14.24
N VAL A 624 -11.97 -19.87 -14.30
CA VAL A 624 -11.43 -19.19 -13.14
C VAL A 624 -12.07 -17.81 -12.93
N GLY A 625 -12.13 -17.34 -11.69
CA GLY A 625 -12.68 -16.02 -11.41
C GLY A 625 -12.56 -15.62 -9.94
N PHE A 626 -12.74 -14.32 -9.66
CA PHE A 626 -12.65 -13.76 -8.31
C PHE A 626 -13.94 -13.90 -7.48
N LYS A 627 -15.05 -14.26 -8.12
CA LYS A 627 -16.31 -14.50 -7.42
C LYS A 627 -16.20 -15.77 -6.60
N VAL A 628 -16.32 -15.64 -5.30
CA VAL A 628 -16.36 -16.78 -4.37
C VAL A 628 -17.78 -17.31 -4.35
N LYS A 629 -17.97 -18.52 -4.82
CA LYS A 629 -19.14 -19.30 -4.44
C LYS A 629 -18.85 -19.82 -3.01
N ASN A 630 -19.74 -19.51 -2.07
CA ASN A 630 -19.55 -19.90 -0.66
C ASN A 630 -20.02 -21.36 -0.48
N PHE A 631 -19.19 -22.28 -0.95
CA PHE A 631 -19.47 -23.72 -0.86
C PHE A 631 -19.37 -24.21 0.58
N SER A 632 -20.29 -25.09 0.97
CA SER A 632 -20.20 -25.87 2.21
C SER A 632 -19.04 -26.87 2.12
N PRO A 633 -18.58 -27.44 3.26
CA PRO A 633 -17.56 -28.50 3.25
C PRO A 633 -17.96 -29.69 2.37
N GLU A 634 -19.23 -30.09 2.42
CA GLU A 634 -19.82 -31.21 1.69
C GLU A 634 -19.74 -30.97 0.17
N ILE A 635 -20.13 -29.77 -0.28
CA ILE A 635 -20.01 -29.37 -1.68
C ILE A 635 -18.53 -29.32 -2.10
N THR A 636 -17.64 -28.85 -1.21
CA THR A 636 -16.20 -28.85 -1.50
C THR A 636 -15.65 -30.27 -1.64
N GLN A 637 -16.11 -31.22 -0.81
CA GLN A 637 -15.76 -32.65 -0.94
C GLN A 637 -16.23 -33.19 -2.29
N PHE A 638 -17.46 -32.88 -2.68
CA PHE A 638 -17.99 -33.29 -4.00
C PHE A 638 -17.13 -32.72 -5.14
N LEU A 639 -16.89 -31.39 -5.16
CA LEU A 639 -16.13 -30.74 -6.23
C LEU A 639 -14.68 -31.20 -6.35
N THR A 640 -14.10 -31.69 -5.27
CA THR A 640 -12.70 -32.17 -5.29
C THR A 640 -12.56 -33.67 -5.43
N ALA A 641 -13.63 -34.42 -5.25
CA ALA A 641 -13.64 -35.86 -5.06
C ALA A 641 -12.71 -36.33 -3.91
N HIS A 642 -12.45 -35.42 -2.95
CA HIS A 642 -11.63 -35.67 -1.77
C HIS A 642 -12.50 -35.48 -0.53
N GLY A 643 -12.83 -36.57 0.13
CA GLY A 643 -13.74 -36.57 1.25
C GLY A 643 -14.01 -37.96 1.79
N ARG A 644 -15.13 -38.13 2.50
CA ARG A 644 -15.60 -39.44 2.96
C ARG A 644 -16.28 -40.19 1.82
N LEU A 645 -15.46 -40.69 0.91
CA LEU A 645 -15.88 -41.45 -0.25
C LEU A 645 -15.10 -42.76 -0.28
N PRO A 646 -15.75 -43.94 -0.46
CA PRO A 646 -15.05 -45.22 -0.57
C PRO A 646 -13.94 -45.21 -1.61
N ALA A 647 -14.20 -44.69 -2.79
CA ALA A 647 -13.22 -44.58 -3.89
C ALA A 647 -12.01 -43.67 -3.49
N TYR A 648 -12.23 -42.62 -2.69
CA TYR A 648 -11.16 -41.79 -2.17
C TYR A 648 -10.33 -42.55 -1.12
N PHE A 649 -10.96 -43.25 -0.18
CA PHE A 649 -10.25 -44.03 0.83
C PHE A 649 -9.40 -45.13 0.21
N TYR A 650 -9.95 -45.83 -0.76
CA TYR A 650 -9.20 -46.83 -1.52
C TYR A 650 -7.99 -46.26 -2.25
N ARG A 651 -8.18 -45.18 -2.96
CA ARG A 651 -7.11 -44.45 -3.69
C ARG A 651 -5.95 -44.03 -2.79
N PHE A 652 -6.21 -43.73 -1.54
CA PHE A 652 -5.17 -43.27 -0.57
C PHE A 652 -4.76 -44.40 0.39
N ASN A 653 -5.09 -45.66 0.10
CA ASN A 653 -4.79 -46.82 0.92
C ASN A 653 -5.32 -46.73 2.38
N LEU A 654 -6.43 -46.02 2.58
CA LEU A 654 -7.10 -45.89 3.86
C LEU A 654 -8.17 -46.98 4.06
N SER A 655 -8.65 -47.62 2.97
CA SER A 655 -9.56 -48.76 2.95
C SER A 655 -9.16 -49.73 1.87
N ARG A 656 -9.51 -51.02 2.04
CA ARG A 656 -9.39 -52.07 0.98
C ARG A 656 -10.59 -52.06 0.06
N GLU A 657 -11.69 -51.46 0.45
CA GLU A 657 -12.93 -51.43 -0.33
C GLU A 657 -13.12 -50.07 -1.01
N TYR A 658 -13.52 -50.10 -2.25
CA TYR A 658 -13.84 -48.93 -3.06
C TYR A 658 -15.34 -48.79 -3.34
N SER A 659 -16.13 -49.77 -2.90
CA SER A 659 -17.57 -49.88 -3.21
C SER A 659 -18.42 -49.15 -2.16
N CYS A 660 -19.51 -48.53 -2.62
CA CYS A 660 -20.61 -48.11 -1.79
C CYS A 660 -21.32 -49.29 -1.15
N SER A 661 -21.99 -49.12 -0.01
CA SER A 661 -22.81 -50.17 0.62
C SER A 661 -23.92 -50.71 -0.28
N CYS A 662 -24.24 -50.06 -1.40
CA CYS A 662 -25.16 -50.61 -2.42
C CYS A 662 -24.48 -51.51 -3.48
N GLY A 663 -23.15 -51.69 -3.41
CA GLY A 663 -22.35 -52.45 -4.37
C GLY A 663 -21.77 -51.64 -5.53
N GLY A 664 -22.21 -50.40 -5.76
CA GLY A 664 -21.71 -49.53 -6.82
C GLY A 664 -20.35 -48.91 -6.48
N PHE A 665 -19.63 -48.36 -7.48
CA PHE A 665 -18.34 -47.72 -7.30
C PHE A 665 -18.51 -46.38 -6.51
N GLY A 666 -18.01 -46.31 -5.31
CA GLY A 666 -18.27 -45.23 -4.34
C GLY A 666 -17.56 -43.91 -4.63
N ASN A 667 -17.73 -43.36 -5.83
CA ASN A 667 -17.25 -42.04 -6.25
C ASN A 667 -18.39 -40.97 -6.23
N THR A 668 -18.06 -39.76 -6.57
CA THR A 668 -19.02 -38.62 -6.56
C THR A 668 -20.08 -38.78 -7.64
N GLU A 669 -19.75 -39.33 -8.82
CA GLU A 669 -20.67 -39.58 -9.93
C GLU A 669 -21.76 -40.56 -9.51
N HIS A 670 -21.39 -41.71 -8.95
CA HIS A 670 -22.34 -42.70 -8.44
C HIS A 670 -23.40 -42.08 -7.51
N TYR A 671 -22.99 -41.22 -6.60
CA TYR A 671 -23.93 -40.65 -5.63
C TYR A 671 -24.87 -39.59 -6.21
N ILE A 672 -24.58 -39.03 -7.39
CA ILE A 672 -25.46 -38.05 -8.04
C ILE A 672 -26.25 -38.61 -9.22
N THR A 673 -26.05 -39.93 -9.60
CA THR A 673 -26.72 -40.53 -10.77
C THR A 673 -27.38 -41.85 -10.47
N GLU A 674 -26.81 -42.70 -9.61
CA GLU A 674 -27.16 -44.14 -9.56
C GLU A 674 -27.50 -44.64 -8.16
N CYS A 675 -26.89 -44.07 -7.10
CA CYS A 675 -26.96 -44.62 -5.76
C CYS A 675 -28.39 -44.69 -5.21
N PRO A 676 -28.88 -45.84 -4.77
CA PRO A 676 -30.23 -45.99 -4.19
C PRO A 676 -30.40 -45.18 -2.90
N PHE A 677 -29.33 -45.03 -2.07
CA PHE A 677 -29.39 -44.33 -0.81
C PHE A 677 -29.57 -42.78 -0.98
N THR A 678 -29.13 -42.25 -2.11
CA THR A 678 -29.23 -40.83 -2.43
C THR A 678 -30.31 -40.53 -3.48
N LYS A 679 -31.07 -41.53 -3.92
CA LYS A 679 -32.06 -41.46 -5.00
C LYS A 679 -33.07 -40.33 -4.83
N LYS A 680 -33.60 -40.12 -3.61
CA LYS A 680 -34.59 -39.06 -3.31
C LYS A 680 -34.08 -37.66 -3.57
N TYR A 681 -32.75 -37.44 -3.67
CA TYR A 681 -32.13 -36.15 -3.94
C TYR A 681 -31.68 -36.03 -5.38
N TRP A 682 -30.93 -37.05 -5.93
CA TRP A 682 -30.37 -36.90 -7.25
C TRP A 682 -31.43 -36.91 -8.34
N GLN A 683 -32.57 -37.57 -8.18
CA GLN A 683 -33.71 -37.47 -9.10
C GLN A 683 -34.28 -36.04 -9.23
N LYS A 684 -33.99 -35.16 -8.31
CA LYS A 684 -34.42 -33.76 -8.30
C LYS A 684 -33.33 -32.81 -8.80
N LEU A 685 -32.11 -33.31 -9.03
CA LEU A 685 -31.04 -32.50 -9.59
C LEU A 685 -31.38 -32.11 -11.02
N ARG A 686 -31.20 -30.84 -11.35
CA ARG A 686 -31.41 -30.31 -12.69
C ARG A 686 -30.07 -29.81 -13.20
N TYR A 687 -29.44 -30.56 -14.05
CA TYR A 687 -28.20 -30.17 -14.71
C TYR A 687 -28.09 -30.81 -16.06
N ASP A 688 -27.29 -30.26 -16.94
CA ASP A 688 -26.97 -30.76 -18.25
C ASP A 688 -25.73 -31.68 -18.12
N GLU A 689 -25.83 -32.90 -18.55
CA GLU A 689 -24.72 -33.87 -18.52
C GLU A 689 -23.57 -33.47 -19.44
N ASP A 690 -23.87 -32.79 -20.55
CA ASP A 690 -22.90 -32.23 -21.47
C ASP A 690 -22.22 -30.96 -20.88
N ASN A 691 -22.87 -30.29 -19.93
CA ASN A 691 -22.37 -29.16 -19.22
C ASN A 691 -22.45 -29.32 -17.69
N PRO A 692 -21.56 -30.11 -17.08
CA PRO A 692 -21.59 -30.39 -15.64
C PRO A 692 -21.50 -29.16 -14.75
N SER A 693 -20.97 -28.04 -15.26
CA SER A 693 -20.88 -26.78 -14.49
C SER A 693 -22.25 -26.21 -14.16
N SER A 694 -23.30 -26.49 -14.95
CA SER A 694 -24.70 -26.09 -14.75
C SER A 694 -25.26 -26.58 -13.39
N LEU A 695 -24.70 -27.67 -12.87
CA LEU A 695 -25.06 -28.18 -11.55
C LEU A 695 -24.88 -27.17 -10.42
N LEU A 696 -23.95 -26.24 -10.58
CA LEU A 696 -23.61 -25.24 -9.57
C LEU A 696 -24.33 -23.90 -9.73
N ASP A 697 -25.13 -23.72 -10.79
CA ASP A 697 -25.76 -22.43 -11.11
C ASP A 697 -27.01 -22.16 -10.28
N GLN A 698 -27.68 -23.24 -9.83
CA GLN A 698 -28.92 -23.15 -9.06
C GLN A 698 -28.68 -23.44 -7.57
N ASN A 699 -29.19 -22.57 -6.71
CA ASN A 699 -29.12 -22.75 -5.25
C ASN A 699 -29.88 -24.00 -4.78
N SER A 700 -30.91 -24.43 -5.50
CA SER A 700 -31.63 -25.68 -5.24
C SER A 700 -30.74 -26.90 -5.40
N ASN A 701 -29.94 -26.96 -6.48
CA ASN A 701 -28.97 -28.03 -6.72
C ASN A 701 -27.88 -28.07 -5.65
N LEU A 702 -27.37 -26.91 -5.23
CA LEU A 702 -26.36 -26.83 -4.16
C LEU A 702 -26.89 -27.44 -2.85
N LYS A 703 -28.16 -27.18 -2.51
CA LYS A 703 -28.78 -27.77 -1.32
C LYS A 703 -28.97 -29.29 -1.47
N LEU A 704 -29.35 -29.77 -2.67
CA LEU A 704 -29.48 -31.20 -2.95
C LEU A 704 -28.12 -31.87 -2.89
N LEU A 705 -27.08 -31.30 -3.47
CA LEU A 705 -25.71 -31.84 -3.41
C LEU A 705 -25.22 -31.91 -1.95
N GLN A 706 -25.51 -30.91 -1.14
CA GLN A 706 -25.16 -30.92 0.29
C GLN A 706 -25.85 -32.10 0.98
N ASN A 707 -27.15 -32.29 0.78
CA ASN A 707 -27.91 -33.39 1.37
C ASN A 707 -27.41 -34.76 0.90
N ILE A 708 -26.99 -34.90 -0.39
CA ILE A 708 -26.37 -36.09 -0.91
C ILE A 708 -25.09 -36.41 -0.15
N MET A 709 -24.20 -35.45 -0.01
CA MET A 709 -22.92 -35.65 0.65
C MET A 709 -23.07 -35.91 2.16
N GLU A 710 -24.03 -35.24 2.83
CA GLU A 710 -24.38 -35.54 4.24
C GLU A 710 -24.89 -36.96 4.39
N THR A 711 -25.69 -37.48 3.44
CA THR A 711 -26.13 -38.88 3.40
C THR A 711 -24.94 -39.82 3.20
N VAL A 712 -24.02 -39.47 2.29
CA VAL A 712 -22.79 -40.27 2.07
C VAL A 712 -21.96 -40.34 3.34
N ASP A 713 -21.79 -39.21 4.04
CA ASP A 713 -21.07 -39.16 5.33
C ASP A 713 -21.71 -40.06 6.41
N SER A 714 -23.01 -40.30 6.35
CA SER A 714 -23.72 -41.14 7.31
C SER A 714 -23.63 -42.65 6.98
N ILE A 715 -23.49 -43.03 5.70
CA ILE A 715 -23.46 -44.44 5.27
C ILE A 715 -22.04 -45.00 5.11
N VAL A 716 -21.03 -44.13 4.99
CA VAL A 716 -19.63 -44.52 4.89
C VAL A 716 -19.02 -44.64 6.27
N PRO A 717 -18.42 -45.81 6.63
CA PRO A 717 -17.80 -45.98 7.96
C PRO A 717 -16.77 -44.92 8.27
N GLN A 718 -16.70 -44.52 9.56
CA GLN A 718 -15.61 -43.67 10.05
C GLN A 718 -14.32 -44.50 10.06
N ILE A 719 -13.33 -44.07 9.31
CA ILE A 719 -11.99 -44.66 9.29
C ILE A 719 -11.07 -43.89 10.23
#